data_21b12061411b61e1d79305440789a0a0
#
_entry.id   21b12061411b61e1d79305440789a0a0
#
_cell.length_a   1.000
_cell.length_b   1.000
_cell.length_c   1.000
_cell.angle_alpha   90.00
_cell.angle_beta   90.00
_cell.angle_gamma   90.00
#
_symmetry.space_group_name_H-M   'P 1'
#
loop_
_entity.id
_entity.type
_entity.pdbx_description
1 polymer ?
#
loop_
_entity_poly.entity_id
_entity_poly.type
_entity_poly.pdbx_seq_one_letter_code
_entity_poly.pdbx_strand_id
1 'polypeptide(L)'
;MSQRWPEPERSAGRSLGIATLALLVVSLLGGGHARADADPPTAPLLRLDLGMHAAEINSLAVDAKGELVATASDDKTVRLWHGADGSLIATLRIPIADGAEGQINAVALAPDGKRVIAGGATGFSFGPGFALYLFDVEKQAMIGRLPGLPAAIMDLAYAPNGAAFAVGFAKTAGIRLYSASGALLAQDTSYGDRVSAIAFDANNRFAVSSYDGQIRLYDATGKQINAKPAPGGKHPSSLAFSPDGKSLAVGYEDARRVDVLAADTLMSRVTPQVVDLDNGALSAVGWSGTTLYAAGRPRNRDGGVVVRRWTDGGGGAPSDIAVGRDLVTRLVPLPAGGIAFATADPAWGVIGTRGQVVFRHGSFTDDFRVMSERRFDVSPDGLIVEFSPAEPGNPVMRFDLRNRSLKRLSASEAATRRYAAKPQTVPIAGLNTSAPSIGGQVINLPALELARSAVVLPDRILLGTDYNLRSYDRSGREIGQAQAVPDAVWALAATESGSKAIAALGDGTMRWYALAAGAAPAPVVTMFAHGDGKRWVAWTQDGFFDHADIGGKELVGYQLNRGKGDAPEWVGFAQLYRAFYAPDLVLARLTGTGADAAQQRIATIGDVRSLLHGGALPQVEVNAYCIASACTPVNLGAMMKIAPATSDSASASYVNVVFPPGTGEITLRYRVIDRGAGVGPIDLFLNDRNAGRQSAAEAARDLKPAGNVKNGLELDGERKVKLDDGVNRIELRVYDHAEKTYAVSNTVSFLAPAKVAANARNPALPRLFILAAGIDHYRAPAPALDLAVTDSKSFVATIRQGAEPLFREVNAYELYDEQATVAGIDKALDDIATKAGPDDMLLVYLSGHGEQVDNEYYFIPQEFVMKDSDDDAAIDKAIATQGFSGENLVTHLGKIAAKNGFLFLDTCHAGAIRLDTGPARINQESGRYILVASQRIQSALDSYDGKNGVFAYAVLEGLKGKARQSPSRPVDNIDLGFYVADRVAQLAKQKNYEQSSSFKISAEDARRFPIAAPP
;
A
#
# COMPACT_ATOMS: atom_id res chain seq x y z
N MET A 1 -20.53 -7.39 -7.83
CA MET A 1 -21.45 -7.05 -8.94
C MET A 1 -20.96 -5.76 -9.54
N SER A 2 -20.16 -5.84 -10.60
CA SER A 2 -19.83 -4.67 -11.42
C SER A 2 -21.12 -4.21 -12.08
N GLN A 3 -21.69 -3.11 -11.62
CA GLN A 3 -22.79 -2.47 -12.35
C GLN A 3 -22.18 -1.67 -13.49
N ARG A 4 -22.13 -2.29 -14.65
CA ARG A 4 -22.07 -1.56 -15.90
C ARG A 4 -23.45 -0.95 -16.13
N TRP A 5 -23.48 0.29 -16.51
CA TRP A 5 -24.59 1.20 -16.70
C TRP A 5 -25.84 0.51 -17.32
N PRO A 6 -27.04 0.59 -16.72
CA PRO A 6 -28.27 0.24 -17.41
C PRO A 6 -28.67 1.37 -18.36
N GLU A 7 -29.07 1.00 -19.57
CA GLU A 7 -29.66 1.92 -20.54
C GLU A 7 -31.09 2.28 -20.13
N PRO A 8 -31.57 3.50 -20.47
CA PRO A 8 -32.97 3.87 -20.23
C PRO A 8 -33.91 3.19 -21.23
N GLU A 9 -34.87 2.44 -20.76
CA GLU A 9 -35.99 1.95 -21.57
C GLU A 9 -36.80 3.11 -22.19
N ARG A 10 -36.96 3.06 -23.49
CA ARG A 10 -37.86 3.94 -24.22
C ARG A 10 -39.30 3.47 -24.01
N SER A 11 -40.09 4.20 -23.23
CA SER A 11 -41.54 4.08 -23.28
C SER A 11 -42.12 5.08 -24.30
N ALA A 12 -42.77 4.55 -25.31
CA ALA A 12 -43.53 5.32 -26.31
C ALA A 12 -44.88 5.74 -25.74
N GLY A 13 -45.28 6.97 -26.00
CA GLY A 13 -46.67 7.24 -26.04
C GLY A 13 -47.20 8.61 -25.60
N ARG A 14 -47.52 9.42 -26.62
CA ARG A 14 -48.59 10.37 -26.78
C ARG A 14 -48.36 11.84 -26.50
N SER A 15 -48.44 12.54 -27.63
CA SER A 15 -48.66 13.97 -27.84
C SER A 15 -49.95 14.50 -27.20
N LEU A 16 -49.89 15.68 -26.57
CA LEU A 16 -50.86 16.78 -26.83
C LEU A 16 -50.43 18.04 -26.05
N GLY A 17 -50.53 19.21 -26.70
CA GLY A 17 -50.81 20.48 -26.08
C GLY A 17 -49.70 21.54 -26.17
N ILE A 18 -49.80 22.30 -27.23
CA ILE A 18 -49.08 23.54 -27.53
C ILE A 18 -49.51 24.69 -26.62
N ALA A 19 -48.55 25.54 -26.36
CA ALA A 19 -48.58 26.98 -26.18
C ALA A 19 -48.35 27.56 -24.77
N THR A 20 -47.40 28.48 -24.80
CA THR A 20 -47.14 29.60 -23.87
C THR A 20 -46.41 29.28 -22.59
N LEU A 21 -45.06 29.29 -22.62
CA LEU A 21 -44.20 30.14 -21.81
C LEU A 21 -42.76 30.17 -22.38
N ALA A 22 -42.60 30.88 -23.47
CA ALA A 22 -41.30 31.35 -23.89
C ALA A 22 -40.96 32.57 -23.03
N LEU A 23 -40.04 32.40 -22.04
CA LEU A 23 -39.18 33.46 -21.51
C LEU A 23 -38.40 33.08 -20.24
N LEU A 24 -38.28 31.80 -19.93
CA LEU A 24 -37.38 31.40 -18.81
C LEU A 24 -36.55 30.11 -19.05
N VAL A 25 -36.35 29.72 -20.28
CA VAL A 25 -35.55 28.54 -20.68
C VAL A 25 -34.28 28.94 -21.45
N VAL A 26 -33.94 30.23 -21.49
CA VAL A 26 -32.71 30.69 -22.17
C VAL A 26 -31.46 30.67 -21.25
N SER A 27 -31.58 30.31 -19.98
CA SER A 27 -30.41 30.22 -19.09
C SER A 27 -29.94 28.79 -18.74
N LEU A 28 -30.52 27.72 -19.36
CA LEU A 28 -30.09 26.32 -19.14
C LEU A 28 -29.67 25.59 -20.41
N LEU A 29 -29.61 26.27 -21.56
CA LEU A 29 -29.05 25.75 -22.81
C LEU A 29 -27.84 26.61 -23.31
N GLY A 30 -27.25 27.34 -22.40
CA GLY A 30 -26.03 28.11 -22.66
C GLY A 30 -24.77 27.36 -22.29
N GLY A 31 -24.09 26.90 -23.28
CA GLY A 31 -22.66 26.65 -23.14
C GLY A 31 -22.26 25.20 -23.00
N GLY A 32 -22.08 24.52 -24.10
CA GLY A 32 -20.88 23.74 -24.25
C GLY A 32 -19.68 24.70 -24.16
N HIS A 33 -19.35 25.10 -22.94
CA HIS A 33 -18.05 25.72 -22.69
C HIS A 33 -17.05 24.61 -23.03
N ALA A 34 -16.29 24.78 -24.10
CA ALA A 34 -14.99 24.19 -24.22
C ALA A 34 -14.33 24.45 -22.86
N ARG A 35 -14.22 23.45 -22.00
CA ARG A 35 -13.52 23.56 -20.74
C ARG A 35 -12.15 24.01 -21.12
N ALA A 36 -11.74 25.19 -20.69
CA ALA A 36 -10.41 25.68 -20.87
C ALA A 36 -9.44 24.56 -20.46
N ASP A 37 -8.32 24.47 -21.14
CA ASP A 37 -7.26 23.50 -20.96
C ASP A 37 -6.77 23.55 -19.49
N ALA A 38 -7.54 22.95 -18.60
CA ALA A 38 -7.31 23.00 -17.14
C ALA A 38 -6.25 21.98 -16.77
N ASP A 39 -5.42 22.31 -15.80
CA ASP A 39 -4.50 21.33 -15.22
C ASP A 39 -5.20 20.43 -14.20
N PRO A 40 -4.66 19.21 -13.95
CA PRO A 40 -5.16 18.35 -12.89
C PRO A 40 -5.10 19.04 -11.52
N PRO A 41 -5.97 18.65 -10.57
CA PRO A 41 -5.96 19.23 -9.23
C PRO A 41 -4.57 19.08 -8.60
N THR A 42 -4.05 20.19 -8.07
CA THR A 42 -2.75 20.23 -7.39
C THR A 42 -2.83 19.84 -5.92
N ALA A 43 -4.05 19.80 -5.35
CA ALA A 43 -4.25 19.34 -3.98
C ALA A 43 -3.81 17.87 -3.84
N PRO A 44 -3.10 17.52 -2.76
CA PRO A 44 -2.71 16.15 -2.49
C PRO A 44 -3.91 15.20 -2.41
N LEU A 45 -3.87 14.11 -3.18
CA LEU A 45 -4.91 13.11 -3.23
C LEU A 45 -4.50 11.87 -2.44
N LEU A 46 -5.19 11.60 -1.35
CA LEU A 46 -4.89 10.44 -0.50
C LEU A 46 -5.31 9.13 -1.21
N ARG A 47 -4.42 8.14 -1.20
CA ARG A 47 -4.59 6.85 -1.87
C ARG A 47 -4.03 5.70 -1.04
N LEU A 48 -4.64 4.51 -1.19
CA LEU A 48 -4.07 3.25 -0.74
C LEU A 48 -3.02 2.75 -1.74
N ASP A 49 -1.93 2.17 -1.24
CA ASP A 49 -0.95 1.42 -2.03
C ASP A 49 -0.55 0.15 -1.28
N LEU A 50 -1.24 -0.92 -1.59
CA LEU A 50 -1.19 -2.18 -0.84
C LEU A 50 -0.16 -3.18 -1.41
N GLY A 51 0.68 -2.76 -2.37
CA GLY A 51 1.50 -3.69 -3.14
C GLY A 51 0.69 -4.54 -4.13
N MET A 52 -0.63 -4.38 -4.14
CA MET A 52 -1.59 -5.03 -5.04
C MET A 52 -2.70 -4.04 -5.39
N HIS A 53 -3.44 -4.28 -6.49
CA HIS A 53 -4.59 -3.44 -6.84
C HIS A 53 -5.65 -3.45 -5.73
N ALA A 54 -6.24 -2.29 -5.49
CA ALA A 54 -7.30 -2.09 -4.49
C ALA A 54 -8.71 -2.12 -5.09
N ALA A 55 -8.82 -2.09 -6.43
CA ALA A 55 -10.09 -2.14 -7.16
C ALA A 55 -9.99 -3.08 -8.38
N GLU A 56 -11.09 -3.31 -9.08
CA GLU A 56 -11.21 -4.22 -10.22
C GLU A 56 -10.02 -4.07 -11.19
N ILE A 57 -9.41 -5.21 -11.57
CA ILE A 57 -8.42 -5.26 -12.64
C ILE A 57 -9.15 -5.44 -13.95
N ASN A 58 -9.19 -4.38 -14.76
CA ASN A 58 -9.92 -4.37 -16.03
C ASN A 58 -9.15 -5.01 -17.17
N SER A 59 -7.83 -4.91 -17.16
CA SER A 59 -6.97 -5.35 -18.26
C SER A 59 -5.63 -5.89 -17.79
N LEU A 60 -5.08 -6.79 -18.61
CA LEU A 60 -3.78 -7.42 -18.41
C LEU A 60 -3.08 -7.56 -19.73
N ALA A 61 -1.78 -7.28 -19.79
CA ALA A 61 -0.92 -7.44 -20.96
C ALA A 61 0.39 -8.13 -20.58
N VAL A 62 0.98 -8.87 -21.54
CA VAL A 62 2.23 -9.63 -21.36
C VAL A 62 3.17 -9.27 -22.50
N ASP A 63 4.47 -9.15 -22.24
CA ASP A 63 5.49 -8.95 -23.26
C ASP A 63 5.76 -10.23 -24.09
N ALA A 64 6.47 -10.10 -25.22
CA ALA A 64 6.73 -11.23 -26.11
C ALA A 64 7.57 -12.36 -25.50
N LYS A 65 8.24 -12.12 -24.38
CA LYS A 65 9.04 -13.12 -23.66
C LYS A 65 8.29 -13.76 -22.49
N GLY A 66 7.21 -13.13 -21.99
CA GLY A 66 6.52 -13.53 -20.77
C GLY A 66 7.30 -13.17 -19.49
N GLU A 67 8.27 -12.28 -19.60
CA GLU A 67 9.08 -11.81 -18.48
C GLU A 67 8.36 -10.73 -17.69
N LEU A 68 7.54 -9.91 -18.37
CA LEU A 68 6.80 -8.79 -17.81
C LEU A 68 5.30 -8.94 -18.01
N VAL A 69 4.56 -8.57 -16.97
CA VAL A 69 3.10 -8.46 -16.99
C VAL A 69 2.72 -7.05 -16.55
N ALA A 70 1.79 -6.42 -17.27
CA ALA A 70 1.19 -5.15 -16.87
C ALA A 70 -0.30 -5.37 -16.57
N THR A 71 -0.78 -4.81 -15.47
CA THR A 71 -2.21 -4.83 -15.09
C THR A 71 -2.73 -3.40 -14.94
N ALA A 72 -3.99 -3.17 -15.30
CA ALA A 72 -4.66 -1.88 -15.19
C ALA A 72 -5.95 -2.00 -14.39
N SER A 73 -6.26 -1.00 -13.55
CA SER A 73 -7.33 -1.09 -12.56
C SER A 73 -8.11 0.22 -12.41
N ASP A 74 -9.31 0.09 -11.89
CA ASP A 74 -10.14 1.19 -11.41
C ASP A 74 -9.52 1.93 -10.21
N ASP A 75 -8.49 1.38 -9.56
CA ASP A 75 -7.69 2.06 -8.54
C ASP A 75 -6.81 3.18 -9.11
N LYS A 76 -6.88 3.41 -10.43
CA LYS A 76 -6.20 4.47 -11.19
C LYS A 76 -4.69 4.26 -11.31
N THR A 77 -4.24 3.01 -11.20
CA THR A 77 -2.85 2.62 -11.38
C THR A 77 -2.66 1.57 -12.46
N VAL A 78 -1.48 1.56 -13.05
CA VAL A 78 -0.94 0.41 -13.78
C VAL A 78 0.15 -0.20 -12.90
N ARG A 79 0.17 -1.52 -12.81
CA ARG A 79 1.24 -2.22 -12.09
C ARG A 79 2.02 -3.10 -13.04
N LEU A 80 3.35 -3.11 -12.85
CA LEU A 80 4.27 -3.98 -13.56
C LEU A 80 4.70 -5.11 -12.63
N TRP A 81 4.74 -6.32 -13.17
CA TRP A 81 5.03 -7.54 -12.45
C TRP A 81 6.04 -8.40 -13.18
N HIS A 82 6.81 -9.19 -12.43
CA HIS A 82 7.56 -10.30 -12.99
C HIS A 82 6.60 -11.43 -13.41
N GLY A 83 6.68 -11.84 -14.69
CA GLY A 83 5.79 -12.89 -15.20
C GLY A 83 6.00 -14.27 -14.59
N ALA A 84 7.20 -14.52 -14.02
CA ALA A 84 7.59 -15.83 -13.50
C ALA A 84 6.96 -16.17 -12.13
N ASP A 85 6.73 -15.18 -11.27
CA ASP A 85 6.24 -15.39 -9.89
C ASP A 85 5.25 -14.31 -9.43
N GLY A 86 4.97 -13.32 -10.26
CA GLY A 86 4.04 -12.25 -9.97
C GLY A 86 4.53 -11.22 -8.95
N SER A 87 5.82 -11.16 -8.65
CA SER A 87 6.35 -10.13 -7.78
C SER A 87 6.26 -8.75 -8.42
N LEU A 88 5.91 -7.74 -7.62
CA LEU A 88 5.72 -6.36 -8.09
C LEU A 88 7.06 -5.72 -8.47
N ILE A 89 7.12 -5.11 -9.66
CA ILE A 89 8.26 -4.33 -10.12
C ILE A 89 8.04 -2.85 -9.83
N ALA A 90 6.88 -2.30 -10.24
CA ALA A 90 6.57 -0.88 -10.10
C ALA A 90 5.07 -0.61 -10.11
N THR A 91 4.65 0.47 -9.44
CA THR A 91 3.32 1.08 -9.56
C THR A 91 3.44 2.33 -10.43
N LEU A 92 2.88 2.28 -11.64
CA LEU A 92 2.88 3.38 -12.59
C LEU A 92 1.62 4.22 -12.40
N ARG A 93 1.80 5.53 -12.26
CA ARG A 93 0.72 6.48 -11.93
C ARG A 93 0.51 7.50 -13.05
N ILE A 94 -0.75 7.90 -13.23
CA ILE A 94 -1.17 8.95 -14.16
C ILE A 94 -1.76 10.12 -13.35
N PRO A 95 -1.86 11.33 -13.91
CA PRO A 95 -2.64 12.42 -13.31
C PRO A 95 -4.10 12.00 -13.13
N ILE A 96 -4.67 12.26 -11.95
CA ILE A 96 -6.03 11.84 -11.56
C ILE A 96 -6.81 13.01 -10.94
N ALA A 97 -8.14 12.86 -10.87
CA ALA A 97 -9.02 13.70 -10.07
C ALA A 97 -10.06 12.84 -9.35
N ASP A 98 -11.00 13.49 -8.66
CA ASP A 98 -12.13 12.82 -8.03
C ASP A 98 -13.04 12.12 -9.06
N GLY A 99 -13.83 11.17 -8.60
CA GLY A 99 -14.74 10.40 -9.44
C GLY A 99 -13.99 9.47 -10.42
N ALA A 100 -14.52 9.33 -11.63
CA ALA A 100 -14.00 8.40 -12.63
C ALA A 100 -12.70 8.84 -13.33
N GLU A 101 -12.30 10.13 -13.20
CA GLU A 101 -11.08 10.60 -13.84
C GLU A 101 -9.85 9.84 -13.34
N GLY A 102 -9.18 9.14 -14.26
CA GLY A 102 -8.02 8.32 -13.98
C GLY A 102 -8.30 6.82 -13.86
N GLN A 103 -9.55 6.33 -13.89
CA GLN A 103 -9.84 4.89 -13.99
C GLN A 103 -9.29 4.32 -15.29
N ILE A 104 -8.55 3.21 -15.18
CA ILE A 104 -7.82 2.62 -16.31
C ILE A 104 -8.53 1.34 -16.75
N ASN A 105 -9.15 1.36 -17.93
CA ASN A 105 -9.85 0.21 -18.49
C ASN A 105 -8.95 -0.71 -19.30
N ALA A 106 -7.87 -0.17 -19.88
CA ALA A 106 -7.05 -0.89 -20.84
C ALA A 106 -5.56 -0.59 -20.65
N VAL A 107 -4.75 -1.62 -20.82
CA VAL A 107 -3.28 -1.54 -20.84
C VAL A 107 -2.74 -2.40 -21.97
N ALA A 108 -1.70 -1.92 -22.63
CA ALA A 108 -0.95 -2.67 -23.61
C ALA A 108 0.56 -2.55 -23.35
N LEU A 109 1.25 -3.67 -23.36
CA LEU A 109 2.70 -3.76 -23.20
C LEU A 109 3.33 -3.99 -24.58
N ALA A 110 4.32 -3.19 -24.93
CA ALA A 110 5.05 -3.38 -26.17
C ALA A 110 5.74 -4.75 -26.18
N PRO A 111 5.81 -5.44 -27.34
CA PRO A 111 6.38 -6.78 -27.42
C PRO A 111 7.83 -6.86 -26.94
N ASP A 112 8.61 -5.78 -27.06
CA ASP A 112 9.99 -5.69 -26.58
C ASP A 112 10.12 -5.46 -25.06
N GLY A 113 8.99 -5.32 -24.35
CA GLY A 113 8.95 -5.07 -22.92
C GLY A 113 9.34 -3.66 -22.48
N LYS A 114 9.62 -2.72 -23.39
CA LYS A 114 10.18 -1.41 -23.04
C LYS A 114 9.15 -0.33 -22.76
N ARG A 115 7.93 -0.46 -23.26
CA ARG A 115 6.88 0.57 -23.16
C ARG A 115 5.55 -0.01 -22.73
N VAL A 116 4.85 0.74 -21.89
CA VAL A 116 3.44 0.49 -21.54
C VAL A 116 2.61 1.66 -22.03
N ILE A 117 1.43 1.38 -22.55
CA ILE A 117 0.39 2.35 -22.88
C ILE A 117 -0.83 2.00 -22.05
N ALA A 118 -1.45 3.00 -21.44
CA ALA A 118 -2.65 2.81 -20.65
C ALA A 118 -3.67 3.92 -20.86
N GLY A 119 -4.94 3.59 -20.72
CA GLY A 119 -6.04 4.53 -20.80
C GLY A 119 -7.37 3.94 -20.36
N GLY A 120 -8.33 4.83 -20.22
CA GLY A 120 -9.67 4.50 -19.74
C GLY A 120 -10.54 5.74 -19.68
N ALA A 121 -11.15 6.02 -18.53
CA ALA A 121 -11.75 7.32 -18.22
C ALA A 121 -10.62 8.28 -17.79
N THR A 122 -9.74 8.61 -18.72
CA THR A 122 -8.49 9.31 -18.43
C THR A 122 -8.34 10.60 -19.24
N GLY A 123 -7.95 11.70 -18.58
CA GLY A 123 -7.62 12.98 -19.19
C GLY A 123 -8.82 13.86 -19.61
N PHE A 124 -10.04 13.41 -19.42
CA PHE A 124 -11.23 14.15 -19.87
C PHE A 124 -11.56 15.37 -19.00
N SER A 125 -11.08 15.39 -17.77
CA SER A 125 -11.23 16.55 -16.88
C SER A 125 -10.17 17.63 -17.11
N PHE A 126 -9.09 17.31 -17.88
CA PHE A 126 -7.90 18.18 -18.00
C PHE A 126 -7.61 18.65 -19.42
N GLY A 127 -8.56 18.52 -20.35
CA GLY A 127 -8.29 18.91 -21.71
C GLY A 127 -9.41 18.58 -22.70
N PRO A 128 -9.15 18.73 -24.00
CA PRO A 128 -10.18 18.62 -25.04
C PRO A 128 -10.51 17.15 -25.37
N GLY A 129 -10.86 16.32 -24.38
CA GLY A 129 -11.18 14.91 -24.58
C GLY A 129 -10.32 13.98 -23.73
N PHE A 130 -10.42 12.69 -24.04
CA PHE A 130 -9.68 11.66 -23.32
C PHE A 130 -8.21 11.61 -23.74
N ALA A 131 -7.40 10.86 -22.98
CA ALA A 131 -5.98 10.73 -23.25
C ALA A 131 -5.47 9.32 -22.93
N LEU A 132 -4.48 8.86 -23.70
CA LEU A 132 -3.59 7.77 -23.35
C LEU A 132 -2.36 8.30 -22.63
N TYR A 133 -1.79 7.47 -21.77
CA TYR A 133 -0.54 7.71 -21.08
C TYR A 133 0.49 6.66 -21.46
N LEU A 134 1.73 7.10 -21.68
CA LEU A 134 2.85 6.28 -22.10
C LEU A 134 3.88 6.20 -20.99
N PHE A 135 4.37 5.01 -20.73
CA PHE A 135 5.38 4.75 -19.71
C PHE A 135 6.61 4.08 -20.30
N ASP A 136 7.75 4.43 -19.76
CA ASP A 136 9.03 3.74 -19.98
C ASP A 136 9.22 2.73 -18.86
N VAL A 137 9.41 1.46 -19.21
CA VAL A 137 9.55 0.36 -18.25
C VAL A 137 10.90 0.44 -17.52
N GLU A 138 11.96 0.83 -18.22
CA GLU A 138 13.29 0.96 -17.65
C GLU A 138 13.36 2.09 -16.59
N LYS A 139 12.69 3.21 -16.90
CA LYS A 139 12.61 4.35 -15.99
C LYS A 139 11.52 4.19 -14.93
N GLN A 140 10.61 3.24 -15.12
CA GLN A 140 9.42 3.02 -14.27
C GLN A 140 8.58 4.29 -14.11
N ALA A 141 8.51 5.11 -15.16
CA ALA A 141 7.91 6.44 -15.12
C ALA A 141 7.08 6.74 -16.37
N MET A 142 6.08 7.61 -16.20
CA MET A 142 5.34 8.20 -17.30
C MET A 142 6.27 9.08 -18.14
N ILE A 143 6.27 8.89 -19.46
CA ILE A 143 7.11 9.62 -20.41
C ILE A 143 6.32 10.46 -21.40
N GLY A 144 4.99 10.36 -21.39
CA GLY A 144 4.18 11.15 -22.31
C GLY A 144 2.69 10.90 -22.23
N ARG A 145 1.96 11.71 -22.95
CA ARG A 145 0.50 11.70 -23.05
C ARG A 145 0.08 11.89 -24.51
N LEU A 146 -0.92 11.13 -24.96
CA LEU A 146 -1.59 11.31 -26.25
C LEU A 146 -3.02 11.84 -26.00
N PRO A 147 -3.25 13.15 -26.06
CA PRO A 147 -4.54 13.79 -25.75
C PRO A 147 -5.48 13.83 -26.97
N GLY A 148 -6.70 14.34 -26.78
CA GLY A 148 -7.66 14.62 -27.87
C GLY A 148 -8.36 13.37 -28.41
N LEU A 149 -8.49 12.34 -27.59
CA LEU A 149 -9.24 11.14 -27.94
C LEU A 149 -10.75 11.38 -27.80
N PRO A 150 -11.58 10.78 -28.70
CA PRO A 150 -13.00 11.14 -28.85
C PRO A 150 -13.89 10.64 -27.71
N ALA A 151 -13.48 9.56 -27.02
CA ALA A 151 -14.26 8.94 -25.95
C ALA A 151 -13.31 8.16 -25.02
N ALA A 152 -13.84 7.63 -23.92
CA ALA A 152 -13.10 6.76 -23.02
C ALA A 152 -12.52 5.57 -23.78
N ILE A 153 -11.31 5.18 -23.42
CA ILE A 153 -10.62 4.04 -23.98
C ILE A 153 -11.21 2.77 -23.36
N MET A 154 -11.58 1.81 -24.20
CA MET A 154 -12.20 0.55 -23.77
C MET A 154 -11.26 -0.64 -23.91
N ASP A 155 -10.43 -0.67 -24.94
CA ASP A 155 -9.40 -1.70 -25.12
C ASP A 155 -8.19 -1.15 -25.89
N LEU A 156 -7.04 -1.78 -25.65
CA LEU A 156 -5.74 -1.45 -26.24
C LEU A 156 -5.00 -2.74 -26.63
N ALA A 157 -4.39 -2.75 -27.79
CA ALA A 157 -3.53 -3.85 -28.19
C ALA A 157 -2.34 -3.36 -29.02
N TYR A 158 -1.13 -3.88 -28.77
CA TYR A 158 0.02 -3.73 -29.66
C TYR A 158 -0.01 -4.77 -30.78
N ALA A 159 0.38 -4.37 -31.94
CA ALA A 159 0.74 -5.31 -33.03
C ALA A 159 1.95 -6.14 -32.59
N PRO A 160 2.01 -7.47 -32.91
CA PRO A 160 3.12 -8.34 -32.48
C PRO A 160 4.50 -7.90 -32.96
N ASN A 161 4.58 -7.16 -34.09
CA ASN A 161 5.84 -6.58 -34.57
C ASN A 161 6.27 -5.30 -33.84
N GLY A 162 5.47 -4.79 -32.91
CA GLY A 162 5.74 -3.58 -32.13
C GLY A 162 5.64 -2.27 -32.91
N ALA A 163 5.29 -2.29 -34.20
CA ALA A 163 5.29 -1.09 -35.04
C ALA A 163 4.06 -0.20 -34.85
N ALA A 164 2.94 -0.76 -34.35
CA ALA A 164 1.68 -0.08 -34.21
C ALA A 164 0.91 -0.56 -32.98
N PHE A 165 -0.07 0.24 -32.54
CA PHE A 165 -1.07 -0.17 -31.55
C PHE A 165 -2.46 0.33 -31.94
N ALA A 166 -3.48 -0.46 -31.60
CA ALA A 166 -4.87 -0.13 -31.85
C ALA A 166 -5.57 0.29 -30.56
N VAL A 167 -6.47 1.25 -30.67
CA VAL A 167 -7.27 1.84 -29.58
C VAL A 167 -8.73 1.71 -29.90
N GLY A 168 -9.51 1.09 -29.02
CA GLY A 168 -10.95 0.98 -29.08
C GLY A 168 -11.63 1.94 -28.11
N PHE A 169 -12.71 2.58 -28.54
CA PHE A 169 -13.37 3.64 -27.80
C PHE A 169 -14.79 3.26 -27.35
N ALA A 170 -15.22 3.96 -26.31
CA ALA A 170 -16.59 3.94 -25.84
C ALA A 170 -17.56 4.63 -26.85
N LYS A 171 -18.86 4.37 -26.66
CA LYS A 171 -19.91 4.88 -27.55
C LYS A 171 -19.66 4.45 -29.00
N THR A 172 -20.04 5.27 -29.95
CA THR A 172 -19.89 5.03 -31.38
C THR A 172 -18.58 5.59 -31.96
N ALA A 173 -17.58 5.85 -31.11
CA ALA A 173 -16.32 6.48 -31.56
C ALA A 173 -15.38 5.54 -32.32
N GLY A 174 -15.64 4.22 -32.30
CA GLY A 174 -14.96 3.22 -33.10
C GLY A 174 -13.53 2.96 -32.67
N ILE A 175 -12.61 2.89 -33.65
CA ILE A 175 -11.20 2.57 -33.41
C ILE A 175 -10.26 3.59 -34.05
N ARG A 176 -9.02 3.63 -33.50
CA ARG A 176 -7.86 4.27 -34.15
C ARG A 176 -6.66 3.36 -34.10
N LEU A 177 -5.90 3.33 -35.19
CA LEU A 177 -4.59 2.68 -35.26
C LEU A 177 -3.51 3.75 -35.24
N TYR A 178 -2.53 3.60 -34.35
CA TYR A 178 -1.39 4.51 -34.21
C TYR A 178 -0.08 3.78 -34.47
N SER A 179 0.93 4.49 -34.95
CA SER A 179 2.30 3.98 -34.98
C SER A 179 2.84 3.88 -33.54
N ALA A 180 3.91 3.14 -33.34
CA ALA A 180 4.61 3.05 -32.04
C ALA A 180 5.08 4.42 -31.50
N SER A 181 5.22 5.45 -32.37
CA SER A 181 5.54 6.81 -31.99
C SER A 181 4.32 7.69 -31.68
N GLY A 182 3.09 7.15 -31.81
CA GLY A 182 1.84 7.87 -31.54
C GLY A 182 1.26 8.63 -32.73
N ALA A 183 1.79 8.47 -33.96
CA ALA A 183 1.18 9.06 -35.13
C ALA A 183 -0.06 8.26 -35.58
N LEU A 184 -1.17 8.94 -35.87
CA LEU A 184 -2.40 8.31 -36.35
C LEU A 184 -2.15 7.72 -37.76
N LEU A 185 -2.38 6.42 -37.91
CA LEU A 185 -2.25 5.68 -39.19
C LEU A 185 -3.59 5.46 -39.88
N ALA A 186 -4.61 5.06 -39.12
CA ALA A 186 -5.96 4.80 -39.61
C ALA A 186 -7.01 5.02 -38.53
N GLN A 187 -8.27 5.22 -38.94
CA GLN A 187 -9.42 5.25 -38.04
C GLN A 187 -10.65 4.69 -38.75
N ASP A 188 -11.55 4.09 -37.96
CA ASP A 188 -12.87 3.68 -38.42
C ASP A 188 -13.91 4.07 -37.34
N THR A 189 -14.88 4.85 -37.72
CA THR A 189 -15.97 5.34 -36.88
C THR A 189 -17.34 4.71 -37.26
N SER A 190 -17.35 3.69 -38.11
CA SER A 190 -18.56 2.98 -38.52
C SER A 190 -19.04 1.94 -37.52
N TYR A 191 -19.17 2.37 -36.25
CA TYR A 191 -19.60 1.55 -35.15
C TYR A 191 -20.94 2.02 -34.61
N GLY A 192 -21.83 1.06 -34.32
CA GLY A 192 -23.14 1.34 -33.73
C GLY A 192 -23.12 1.49 -32.22
N ASP A 193 -22.08 0.96 -31.55
CA ASP A 193 -21.89 1.02 -30.11
C ASP A 193 -20.39 0.88 -29.75
N ARG A 194 -20.07 0.86 -28.46
CA ARG A 194 -18.69 0.77 -27.92
C ARG A 194 -17.93 -0.43 -28.44
N VAL A 195 -16.64 -0.25 -28.64
CA VAL A 195 -15.69 -1.34 -28.83
C VAL A 195 -15.55 -2.13 -27.53
N SER A 196 -15.48 -3.44 -27.61
CA SER A 196 -15.33 -4.32 -26.44
C SER A 196 -13.96 -5.01 -26.36
N ALA A 197 -13.40 -5.42 -27.50
CA ALA A 197 -12.07 -6.03 -27.55
C ALA A 197 -11.37 -5.83 -28.90
N ILE A 198 -10.04 -5.82 -28.84
CA ILE A 198 -9.14 -5.81 -30.00
C ILE A 198 -8.14 -6.96 -29.83
N ALA A 199 -7.94 -7.76 -30.88
CA ALA A 199 -6.95 -8.83 -30.88
C ALA A 199 -6.16 -8.81 -32.20
N PHE A 200 -4.83 -8.88 -32.11
CA PHE A 200 -3.96 -9.03 -33.28
C PHE A 200 -3.59 -10.50 -33.52
N ASP A 201 -3.42 -10.88 -34.77
CA ASP A 201 -2.79 -12.14 -35.16
C ASP A 201 -1.29 -11.96 -35.39
N ALA A 202 -0.57 -13.06 -35.64
CA ALA A 202 0.87 -13.06 -35.89
C ALA A 202 1.29 -12.28 -37.15
N ASN A 203 0.36 -12.03 -38.07
CA ASN A 203 0.59 -11.27 -39.29
C ASN A 203 0.22 -9.78 -39.15
N ASN A 204 -0.04 -9.31 -37.92
CA ASN A 204 -0.47 -7.96 -37.58
C ASN A 204 -1.85 -7.56 -38.17
N ARG A 205 -2.69 -8.52 -38.63
CA ARG A 205 -4.11 -8.28 -38.85
C ARG A 205 -4.80 -8.23 -37.49
N PHE A 206 -5.86 -7.50 -37.37
CA PHE A 206 -6.58 -7.44 -36.12
C PHE A 206 -8.10 -7.56 -36.27
N ALA A 207 -8.70 -8.18 -35.28
CA ALA A 207 -10.14 -8.29 -35.15
C ALA A 207 -10.63 -7.38 -34.01
N VAL A 208 -11.81 -6.80 -34.23
CA VAL A 208 -12.47 -5.93 -33.24
C VAL A 208 -13.88 -6.42 -32.99
N SER A 209 -14.29 -6.57 -31.76
CA SER A 209 -15.68 -6.79 -31.37
C SER A 209 -16.27 -5.50 -30.81
N SER A 210 -17.57 -5.34 -31.01
CA SER A 210 -18.35 -4.19 -30.53
C SER A 210 -19.72 -4.63 -30.02
N TYR A 211 -20.27 -3.85 -29.10
CA TYR A 211 -21.60 -4.06 -28.55
C TYR A 211 -22.73 -3.76 -29.57
N ASP A 212 -22.38 -3.29 -30.78
CA ASP A 212 -23.30 -3.31 -31.91
C ASP A 212 -23.54 -4.72 -32.48
N GLY A 213 -22.95 -5.75 -31.85
CA GLY A 213 -23.09 -7.14 -32.24
C GLY A 213 -22.18 -7.60 -33.38
N GLN A 214 -21.30 -6.74 -33.89
CA GLN A 214 -20.43 -7.06 -35.02
C GLN A 214 -19.04 -7.45 -34.61
N ILE A 215 -18.43 -8.35 -35.39
CA ILE A 215 -16.99 -8.64 -35.40
C ILE A 215 -16.44 -8.12 -36.72
N ARG A 216 -15.42 -7.26 -36.65
CA ARG A 216 -14.76 -6.64 -37.78
C ARG A 216 -13.32 -7.12 -37.86
N LEU A 217 -12.85 -7.44 -39.08
CA LEU A 217 -11.46 -7.85 -39.33
C LEU A 217 -10.78 -6.76 -40.19
N TYR A 218 -9.59 -6.39 -39.78
CA TYR A 218 -8.76 -5.37 -40.43
C TYR A 218 -7.41 -5.95 -40.86
N ASP A 219 -6.87 -5.43 -41.93
CA ASP A 219 -5.47 -5.69 -42.32
C ASP A 219 -4.48 -4.89 -41.43
N ALA A 220 -3.19 -5.11 -41.61
CA ALA A 220 -2.13 -4.45 -40.85
C ALA A 220 -2.08 -2.91 -41.05
N THR A 221 -2.75 -2.39 -42.08
CA THR A 221 -2.84 -0.94 -42.37
C THR A 221 -4.05 -0.28 -41.72
N GLY A 222 -4.94 -1.06 -41.10
CA GLY A 222 -6.18 -0.58 -40.49
C GLY A 222 -7.34 -0.51 -41.48
N LYS A 223 -7.23 -1.09 -42.68
CA LYS A 223 -8.34 -1.21 -43.65
C LYS A 223 -9.22 -2.41 -43.26
N GLN A 224 -10.52 -2.18 -43.08
CA GLN A 224 -11.49 -3.25 -42.88
C GLN A 224 -11.55 -4.18 -44.09
N ILE A 225 -11.36 -5.48 -43.86
CA ILE A 225 -11.39 -6.52 -44.90
C ILE A 225 -12.60 -7.45 -44.79
N ASN A 226 -13.20 -7.56 -43.60
CA ASN A 226 -14.40 -8.35 -43.38
C ASN A 226 -15.21 -7.81 -42.18
N ALA A 227 -16.50 -8.05 -42.14
CA ALA A 227 -17.36 -7.81 -40.98
C ALA A 227 -18.54 -8.77 -40.96
N LYS A 228 -18.89 -9.32 -39.81
CA LYS A 228 -20.06 -10.18 -39.61
C LYS A 228 -20.70 -10.02 -38.23
N PRO A 229 -21.99 -10.25 -38.10
CA PRO A 229 -22.63 -10.37 -36.83
C PRO A 229 -22.03 -11.55 -36.07
N ALA A 230 -21.84 -11.37 -34.78
CA ALA A 230 -21.41 -12.41 -33.85
C ALA A 230 -22.49 -13.49 -33.72
N PRO A 231 -22.19 -14.80 -33.89
CA PRO A 231 -23.21 -15.83 -34.01
C PRO A 231 -23.85 -16.23 -32.67
N GLY A 232 -23.22 -15.91 -31.52
CA GLY A 232 -23.54 -16.50 -30.21
C GLY A 232 -24.24 -15.59 -29.21
N GLY A 233 -24.20 -14.30 -29.41
CA GLY A 233 -24.77 -13.30 -28.49
C GLY A 233 -24.84 -11.91 -29.14
N LYS A 234 -25.52 -10.97 -28.48
CA LYS A 234 -25.59 -9.59 -28.93
C LYS A 234 -24.40 -8.72 -28.53
N HIS A 235 -23.73 -9.11 -27.44
CA HIS A 235 -22.62 -8.36 -26.88
C HIS A 235 -21.33 -9.20 -26.88
N PRO A 236 -20.64 -9.36 -28.04
CA PRO A 236 -19.35 -9.98 -28.07
C PRO A 236 -18.36 -9.10 -27.27
N SER A 237 -17.66 -9.69 -26.29
CA SER A 237 -16.90 -8.94 -25.26
C SER A 237 -15.41 -9.20 -25.30
N SER A 238 -14.97 -10.34 -25.83
CA SER A 238 -13.54 -10.69 -25.91
C SER A 238 -13.24 -11.45 -27.18
N LEU A 239 -12.05 -11.26 -27.71
CA LEU A 239 -11.53 -11.92 -28.91
C LEU A 239 -10.13 -12.49 -28.66
N ALA A 240 -9.85 -13.65 -29.25
CA ALA A 240 -8.49 -14.21 -29.26
C ALA A 240 -8.24 -15.03 -30.55
N PHE A 241 -7.18 -14.71 -31.27
CA PHE A 241 -6.70 -15.56 -32.35
C PHE A 241 -6.00 -16.81 -31.82
N SER A 242 -6.22 -17.94 -32.46
CA SER A 242 -5.38 -19.11 -32.25
C SER A 242 -3.93 -18.83 -32.65
N PRO A 243 -2.92 -19.47 -32.03
CA PRO A 243 -1.51 -19.22 -32.38
C PRO A 243 -1.14 -19.43 -33.84
N ASP A 244 -1.86 -20.30 -34.58
CA ASP A 244 -1.69 -20.52 -36.02
C ASP A 244 -2.42 -19.49 -36.91
N GLY A 245 -3.14 -18.53 -36.26
CA GLY A 245 -3.88 -17.46 -36.93
C GLY A 245 -5.11 -17.90 -37.72
N LYS A 246 -5.51 -19.19 -37.68
CA LYS A 246 -6.60 -19.73 -38.51
C LYS A 246 -7.98 -19.68 -37.85
N SER A 247 -8.02 -19.50 -36.54
CA SER A 247 -9.25 -19.44 -35.74
C SER A 247 -9.31 -18.19 -34.89
N LEU A 248 -10.51 -17.66 -34.69
CA LEU A 248 -10.81 -16.54 -33.81
C LEU A 248 -11.85 -17.00 -32.76
N ALA A 249 -11.49 -17.04 -31.49
CA ALA A 249 -12.43 -17.28 -30.42
C ALA A 249 -13.15 -15.98 -30.05
N VAL A 250 -14.43 -16.10 -29.71
CA VAL A 250 -15.33 -15.01 -29.32
C VAL A 250 -16.01 -15.36 -28.00
N GLY A 251 -15.84 -14.51 -26.98
CA GLY A 251 -16.56 -14.55 -25.72
C GLY A 251 -17.72 -13.54 -25.69
N TYR A 252 -18.72 -13.76 -24.85
CA TYR A 252 -19.91 -12.93 -24.78
C TYR A 252 -20.21 -12.50 -23.35
N GLU A 253 -20.67 -11.25 -23.19
CA GLU A 253 -21.11 -10.77 -21.87
C GLU A 253 -22.57 -11.16 -21.57
N ASP A 254 -23.37 -11.33 -22.61
CA ASP A 254 -24.81 -11.62 -22.56
C ASP A 254 -25.16 -13.11 -22.77
N ALA A 255 -24.17 -13.97 -22.99
CA ALA A 255 -24.40 -15.38 -23.27
C ALA A 255 -23.40 -16.30 -22.57
N ARG A 256 -23.90 -17.44 -22.09
CA ARG A 256 -23.09 -18.57 -21.60
C ARG A 256 -22.63 -19.41 -22.81
N ARG A 257 -21.81 -18.81 -23.65
CA ARG A 257 -21.39 -19.39 -24.93
C ARG A 257 -20.02 -18.85 -25.32
N VAL A 258 -19.30 -19.65 -26.07
CA VAL A 258 -18.09 -19.29 -26.81
C VAL A 258 -18.25 -19.80 -28.24
N ASP A 259 -17.81 -19.02 -29.20
CA ASP A 259 -17.72 -19.47 -30.58
C ASP A 259 -16.27 -19.42 -31.09
N VAL A 260 -15.90 -20.38 -31.92
CA VAL A 260 -14.65 -20.41 -32.62
C VAL A 260 -14.97 -20.21 -34.11
N LEU A 261 -14.50 -19.10 -34.68
CA LEU A 261 -14.73 -18.71 -36.06
C LEU A 261 -13.48 -19.00 -36.94
N ALA A 262 -13.68 -19.20 -38.23
CA ALA A 262 -12.59 -19.13 -39.18
C ALA A 262 -12.08 -17.69 -39.26
N ALA A 263 -10.80 -17.44 -38.98
CA ALA A 263 -10.23 -16.10 -38.88
C ALA A 263 -10.42 -15.22 -40.14
N ASP A 264 -10.34 -15.80 -41.33
CA ASP A 264 -10.46 -15.05 -42.58
C ASP A 264 -11.91 -14.75 -42.99
N THR A 265 -12.80 -15.70 -42.76
CA THR A 265 -14.20 -15.61 -43.23
C THR A 265 -15.18 -15.20 -42.15
N LEU A 266 -14.78 -15.22 -40.90
CA LEU A 266 -15.62 -15.02 -39.69
C LEU A 266 -16.82 -15.98 -39.64
N MET A 267 -16.72 -17.15 -40.28
CA MET A 267 -17.75 -18.19 -40.25
C MET A 267 -17.51 -19.11 -39.07
N SER A 268 -18.60 -19.53 -38.43
CA SER A 268 -18.53 -20.46 -37.30
C SER A 268 -17.87 -21.78 -37.69
N ARG A 269 -16.89 -22.25 -36.93
CA ARG A 269 -16.19 -23.54 -37.10
C ARG A 269 -16.59 -24.52 -36.00
N VAL A 270 -16.53 -24.06 -34.75
CA VAL A 270 -16.78 -24.86 -33.53
C VAL A 270 -17.52 -24.00 -32.54
N THR A 271 -18.51 -24.62 -31.88
CA THR A 271 -19.13 -24.05 -30.66
C THR A 271 -18.78 -24.98 -29.51
N PRO A 272 -17.85 -24.59 -28.63
CA PRO A 272 -17.42 -25.39 -27.49
C PRO A 272 -18.58 -25.74 -26.55
N GLN A 273 -18.55 -26.95 -25.96
CA GLN A 273 -19.56 -27.36 -25.02
C GLN A 273 -19.45 -26.61 -23.69
N VAL A 274 -20.56 -26.05 -23.23
CA VAL A 274 -20.66 -25.28 -21.98
C VAL A 274 -21.62 -25.90 -20.96
N VAL A 275 -21.82 -27.20 -21.03
CA VAL A 275 -22.60 -27.97 -20.05
C VAL A 275 -22.00 -27.88 -18.66
N ASP A 276 -22.80 -28.07 -17.63
CA ASP A 276 -22.38 -28.15 -16.20
C ASP A 276 -21.76 -26.84 -15.62
N LEU A 277 -22.00 -25.71 -16.25
CA LEU A 277 -21.71 -24.40 -15.63
C LEU A 277 -22.98 -23.82 -15.01
N ASP A 278 -22.91 -23.46 -13.75
CA ASP A 278 -23.92 -22.61 -13.15
C ASP A 278 -23.80 -21.21 -13.74
N ASN A 279 -24.89 -20.54 -13.89
CA ASN A 279 -25.09 -19.16 -14.30
C ASN A 279 -23.89 -18.36 -14.84
N GLY A 280 -24.10 -17.49 -15.82
CA GLY A 280 -23.24 -16.38 -16.19
C GLY A 280 -22.55 -16.53 -17.54
N ALA A 281 -22.12 -15.39 -18.01
CA ALA A 281 -21.51 -15.18 -19.31
C ALA A 281 -20.05 -15.62 -19.34
N LEU A 282 -19.62 -16.17 -20.47
CA LEU A 282 -18.21 -16.46 -20.78
C LEU A 282 -17.63 -15.27 -21.55
N SER A 283 -17.33 -14.21 -20.83
CA SER A 283 -16.96 -12.89 -21.39
C SER A 283 -15.50 -12.76 -21.78
N ALA A 284 -14.59 -13.59 -21.23
CA ALA A 284 -13.16 -13.57 -21.54
C ALA A 284 -12.74 -14.87 -22.24
N VAL A 285 -11.93 -14.77 -23.30
CA VAL A 285 -11.38 -15.91 -24.05
C VAL A 285 -9.89 -15.77 -24.27
N GLY A 286 -9.17 -16.88 -24.41
CA GLY A 286 -7.74 -16.90 -24.71
C GLY A 286 -7.28 -18.26 -25.22
N TRP A 287 -6.16 -18.29 -25.93
CA TRP A 287 -5.55 -19.50 -26.46
C TRP A 287 -4.17 -19.75 -25.87
N SER A 288 -3.85 -21.01 -25.59
CA SER A 288 -2.48 -21.42 -25.34
C SER A 288 -2.20 -22.72 -26.08
N GLY A 289 -1.38 -22.67 -27.12
CA GLY A 289 -1.22 -23.75 -28.07
C GLY A 289 -2.57 -24.11 -28.74
N THR A 290 -2.99 -25.37 -28.64
CA THR A 290 -4.30 -25.82 -29.14
C THR A 290 -5.39 -25.75 -28.06
N THR A 291 -5.08 -25.31 -26.84
CA THR A 291 -6.04 -25.22 -25.76
C THR A 291 -6.77 -23.89 -25.79
N LEU A 292 -8.08 -23.91 -25.87
CA LEU A 292 -8.96 -22.77 -25.72
C LEU A 292 -9.35 -22.62 -24.24
N TYR A 293 -9.28 -21.41 -23.75
CA TYR A 293 -9.74 -21.03 -22.42
C TYR A 293 -10.88 -20.02 -22.51
N ALA A 294 -11.85 -20.14 -21.65
CA ALA A 294 -12.91 -19.14 -21.48
C ALA A 294 -13.29 -18.98 -20.02
N ALA A 295 -13.65 -17.76 -19.66
CA ALA A 295 -14.03 -17.40 -18.31
C ALA A 295 -14.98 -16.19 -18.30
N GLY A 296 -15.38 -15.79 -17.11
CA GLY A 296 -16.27 -14.67 -16.89
C GLY A 296 -16.93 -14.80 -15.53
N ARG A 297 -18.25 -14.96 -15.50
CA ARG A 297 -19.07 -15.13 -14.27
C ARG A 297 -19.34 -16.58 -13.84
N PRO A 298 -19.09 -17.64 -14.63
CA PRO A 298 -19.45 -18.98 -14.22
C PRO A 298 -18.76 -19.41 -12.94
N ARG A 299 -19.50 -20.10 -12.08
CA ARG A 299 -19.03 -20.56 -10.78
C ARG A 299 -19.10 -22.09 -10.69
N ASN A 300 -18.19 -22.66 -9.93
CA ASN A 300 -18.28 -24.06 -9.51
C ASN A 300 -19.29 -24.21 -8.35
N ARG A 301 -19.52 -25.46 -7.92
CA ARG A 301 -20.44 -25.78 -6.82
C ARG A 301 -20.06 -25.14 -5.48
N ASP A 302 -18.78 -24.80 -5.29
CA ASP A 302 -18.25 -24.16 -4.08
C ASP A 302 -18.33 -22.64 -4.15
N GLY A 303 -18.93 -22.07 -5.23
CA GLY A 303 -19.11 -20.65 -5.44
C GLY A 303 -17.87 -19.91 -5.99
N GLY A 304 -16.77 -20.60 -6.23
CA GLY A 304 -15.57 -20.03 -6.86
C GLY A 304 -15.77 -19.84 -8.37
N VAL A 305 -15.25 -18.70 -8.88
CA VAL A 305 -15.26 -18.42 -10.32
C VAL A 305 -14.22 -19.28 -11.03
N VAL A 306 -14.59 -19.80 -12.20
CA VAL A 306 -13.75 -20.78 -12.93
C VAL A 306 -13.30 -20.26 -14.28
N VAL A 307 -12.11 -20.69 -14.67
CA VAL A 307 -11.63 -20.70 -16.07
C VAL A 307 -11.87 -22.10 -16.61
N ARG A 308 -12.69 -22.19 -17.65
CA ARG A 308 -12.94 -23.41 -18.42
C ARG A 308 -11.94 -23.55 -19.54
N ARG A 309 -11.47 -24.77 -19.80
CA ARG A 309 -10.55 -25.04 -20.92
C ARG A 309 -10.99 -26.25 -21.72
N TRP A 310 -10.67 -26.22 -23.01
CA TRP A 310 -10.84 -27.31 -23.98
C TRP A 310 -9.50 -27.55 -24.68
N THR A 311 -8.98 -28.77 -24.64
CA THR A 311 -7.61 -29.08 -25.11
C THR A 311 -7.50 -29.28 -26.62
N ASP A 312 -8.63 -29.40 -27.32
CA ASP A 312 -8.70 -29.66 -28.76
C ASP A 312 -9.44 -28.52 -29.50
N GLY A 313 -8.87 -27.33 -29.50
CA GLY A 313 -9.38 -26.20 -30.24
C GLY A 313 -10.85 -25.82 -30.00
N GLY A 314 -11.37 -26.14 -28.80
CA GLY A 314 -12.79 -25.98 -28.46
C GLY A 314 -13.62 -27.24 -28.61
N GLY A 315 -13.05 -28.34 -29.12
CA GLY A 315 -13.61 -29.68 -29.13
C GLY A 315 -13.33 -30.44 -27.83
N GLY A 316 -13.91 -31.61 -27.68
CA GLY A 316 -13.65 -32.47 -26.53
C GLY A 316 -14.33 -32.08 -25.23
N ALA A 317 -14.03 -32.81 -24.16
CA ALA A 317 -14.57 -32.56 -22.83
C ALA A 317 -13.90 -31.34 -22.17
N PRO A 318 -14.68 -30.43 -21.55
CA PRO A 318 -14.15 -29.30 -20.82
C PRO A 318 -13.57 -29.72 -19.46
N SER A 319 -12.68 -28.88 -18.93
CA SER A 319 -12.26 -28.94 -17.53
C SER A 319 -12.21 -27.56 -16.91
N ASP A 320 -12.57 -27.44 -15.64
CA ASP A 320 -12.70 -26.19 -14.91
C ASP A 320 -11.59 -26.01 -13.89
N ILE A 321 -11.10 -24.77 -13.78
CA ILE A 321 -10.02 -24.37 -12.88
C ILE A 321 -10.54 -23.20 -12.05
N ALA A 322 -10.66 -23.38 -10.73
CA ALA A 322 -11.05 -22.30 -9.84
C ALA A 322 -9.92 -21.26 -9.73
N VAL A 323 -10.23 -19.98 -9.93
CA VAL A 323 -9.22 -18.91 -10.00
C VAL A 323 -9.53 -17.70 -9.12
N GLY A 324 -10.75 -17.51 -8.69
CA GLY A 324 -11.15 -16.31 -7.95
C GLY A 324 -12.55 -16.40 -7.36
N ARG A 325 -13.04 -15.25 -6.91
CA ARG A 325 -14.35 -15.09 -6.29
C ARG A 325 -15.32 -14.29 -7.12
N ASP A 326 -14.79 -13.46 -8.02
CA ASP A 326 -15.58 -12.57 -8.87
C ASP A 326 -15.17 -12.74 -10.35
N LEU A 327 -15.86 -12.03 -11.23
CA LEU A 327 -15.70 -12.05 -12.66
C LEU A 327 -14.23 -12.12 -13.09
N VAL A 328 -13.90 -13.09 -13.95
CA VAL A 328 -12.63 -13.04 -14.70
C VAL A 328 -12.77 -12.02 -15.83
N THR A 329 -11.98 -10.96 -15.75
CA THR A 329 -12.06 -9.81 -16.67
C THR A 329 -11.19 -9.99 -17.89
N ARG A 330 -10.05 -10.67 -17.78
CA ARG A 330 -9.09 -10.86 -18.88
C ARG A 330 -8.40 -12.22 -18.82
N LEU A 331 -8.13 -12.78 -20.00
CA LEU A 331 -7.30 -13.95 -20.23
C LEU A 331 -6.25 -13.62 -21.29
N VAL A 332 -4.96 -13.81 -21.00
CA VAL A 332 -3.85 -13.52 -21.93
C VAL A 332 -2.88 -14.69 -21.98
N PRO A 333 -2.56 -15.22 -23.17
CA PRO A 333 -1.63 -16.32 -23.31
C PRO A 333 -0.20 -15.94 -22.90
N LEU A 334 0.51 -16.91 -22.34
CA LEU A 334 1.93 -16.79 -22.02
C LEU A 334 2.78 -17.45 -23.11
N PRO A 335 3.89 -16.82 -23.53
CA PRO A 335 4.78 -17.37 -24.56
C PRO A 335 5.35 -18.75 -24.22
N ALA A 336 5.63 -18.99 -22.94
CA ALA A 336 6.10 -20.31 -22.45
C ALA A 336 4.97 -21.35 -22.34
N GLY A 337 3.75 -21.00 -22.69
CA GLY A 337 2.55 -21.82 -22.54
C GLY A 337 1.82 -21.53 -21.21
N GLY A 338 0.53 -21.88 -21.17
CA GLY A 338 -0.35 -21.49 -20.08
C GLY A 338 -1.05 -20.16 -20.36
N ILE A 339 -1.75 -19.62 -19.37
CA ILE A 339 -2.54 -18.40 -19.52
C ILE A 339 -2.52 -17.57 -18.23
N ALA A 340 -2.32 -16.26 -18.39
CA ALA A 340 -2.50 -15.30 -17.31
C ALA A 340 -3.97 -14.87 -17.23
N PHE A 341 -4.47 -14.62 -16.02
CA PHE A 341 -5.84 -14.17 -15.77
C PHE A 341 -5.87 -12.99 -14.83
N ALA A 342 -6.88 -12.13 -14.99
CA ALA A 342 -7.22 -11.05 -14.05
C ALA A 342 -8.69 -11.14 -13.66
N THR A 343 -9.02 -10.63 -12.46
CA THR A 343 -10.36 -10.73 -11.88
C THR A 343 -10.83 -9.41 -11.27
N ALA A 344 -12.15 -9.27 -11.14
CA ALA A 344 -12.80 -8.13 -10.53
C ALA A 344 -12.65 -8.09 -8.98
N ASP A 345 -12.41 -9.22 -8.33
CA ASP A 345 -11.91 -9.27 -6.94
C ASP A 345 -10.39 -9.05 -6.95
N PRO A 346 -9.89 -7.83 -7.03
CA PRO A 346 -8.60 -7.42 -7.56
C PRO A 346 -7.49 -8.48 -7.43
N ALA A 347 -7.50 -9.47 -8.33
CA ALA A 347 -6.52 -10.54 -8.32
C ALA A 347 -6.04 -10.83 -9.76
N TRP A 348 -4.80 -11.30 -9.86
CA TRP A 348 -4.26 -11.84 -11.09
C TRP A 348 -3.37 -13.05 -10.80
N GLY A 349 -3.17 -13.89 -11.79
CA GLY A 349 -2.36 -15.08 -11.64
C GLY A 349 -2.13 -15.80 -12.94
N VAL A 350 -1.51 -16.98 -12.84
CA VAL A 350 -1.10 -17.81 -13.97
C VAL A 350 -1.63 -19.22 -13.80
N ILE A 351 -2.23 -19.72 -14.88
CA ILE A 351 -2.56 -21.13 -15.07
C ILE A 351 -1.50 -21.75 -15.97
N GLY A 352 -0.83 -22.77 -15.48
CA GLY A 352 0.18 -23.50 -16.24
C GLY A 352 -0.40 -24.41 -17.33
N THR A 353 0.46 -24.96 -18.18
CA THR A 353 0.07 -25.81 -19.31
C THR A 353 -0.71 -27.04 -18.93
N ARG A 354 -0.50 -27.57 -17.72
CA ARG A 354 -1.25 -28.73 -17.19
C ARG A 354 -2.60 -28.36 -16.57
N GLY A 355 -2.91 -27.03 -16.46
CA GLY A 355 -4.15 -26.53 -15.86
C GLY A 355 -4.12 -26.36 -14.36
N GLN A 356 -2.95 -26.35 -13.75
CA GLN A 356 -2.76 -25.96 -12.35
C GLN A 356 -2.62 -24.43 -12.24
N VAL A 357 -3.15 -23.85 -11.18
CA VAL A 357 -2.81 -22.47 -10.80
C VAL A 357 -1.36 -22.48 -10.30
N VAL A 358 -0.49 -21.75 -10.97
CA VAL A 358 0.93 -21.62 -10.61
C VAL A 358 1.09 -20.69 -9.43
N PHE A 359 0.48 -19.52 -9.53
CA PHE A 359 0.32 -18.55 -8.44
C PHE A 359 -0.94 -17.71 -8.67
N ARG A 360 -1.42 -17.10 -7.60
CA ARG A 360 -2.49 -16.11 -7.60
C ARG A 360 -2.16 -15.05 -6.55
N HIS A 361 -2.05 -13.80 -6.98
CA HIS A 361 -1.97 -12.64 -6.11
C HIS A 361 -3.34 -11.97 -6.05
N GLY A 362 -3.89 -11.87 -4.86
CA GLY A 362 -5.18 -11.22 -4.61
C GLY A 362 -5.04 -9.92 -3.85
N SER A 363 -6.12 -9.16 -3.79
CA SER A 363 -6.18 -7.95 -2.97
C SER A 363 -5.98 -8.27 -1.49
N PHE A 364 -5.36 -7.33 -0.80
CA PHE A 364 -5.24 -7.32 0.65
C PHE A 364 -6.34 -6.48 1.32
N THR A 365 -7.35 -6.04 0.55
CA THR A 365 -8.52 -5.34 1.07
C THR A 365 -9.56 -6.32 1.59
N ASP A 366 -10.18 -5.99 2.72
CA ASP A 366 -11.39 -6.67 3.14
C ASP A 366 -12.55 -6.30 2.20
N ASP A 367 -13.29 -7.30 1.76
CA ASP A 367 -14.48 -7.09 0.95
C ASP A 367 -15.69 -6.83 1.86
N PHE A 368 -16.16 -5.60 1.88
CA PHE A 368 -17.30 -5.18 2.68
C PHE A 368 -18.65 -5.28 1.97
N ARG A 369 -18.71 -5.74 0.74
CA ARG A 369 -19.96 -6.09 0.05
C ARG A 369 -20.68 -7.17 0.86
N VAL A 370 -21.95 -7.08 1.05
CA VAL A 370 -22.80 -7.98 1.89
C VAL A 370 -22.51 -7.89 3.42
N MET A 371 -21.81 -6.88 3.90
CA MET A 371 -21.54 -6.75 5.34
C MET A 371 -22.80 -6.40 6.16
N SER A 372 -23.84 -5.85 5.51
CA SER A 372 -25.15 -5.66 6.14
C SER A 372 -25.80 -6.96 6.65
N GLU A 373 -25.41 -8.12 6.11
CA GLU A 373 -25.86 -9.45 6.52
C GLU A 373 -24.89 -10.12 7.52
N ARG A 374 -23.77 -9.46 7.85
CA ARG A 374 -22.68 -9.97 8.66
C ARG A 374 -22.45 -9.09 9.89
N ARG A 375 -21.34 -9.32 10.59
CA ARG A 375 -20.98 -8.57 11.77
C ARG A 375 -20.32 -7.26 11.42
N PHE A 376 -20.95 -6.17 11.80
CA PHE A 376 -20.41 -4.81 11.82
C PHE A 376 -20.91 -4.12 13.08
N ASP A 377 -20.22 -4.34 14.19
CA ASP A 377 -20.65 -3.92 15.53
C ASP A 377 -19.67 -2.87 16.07
N VAL A 378 -20.19 -1.88 16.78
CA VAL A 378 -19.41 -0.73 17.28
C VAL A 378 -19.66 -0.56 18.77
N SER A 379 -18.58 -0.33 19.53
CA SER A 379 -18.66 -0.03 20.97
C SER A 379 -19.43 1.28 21.21
N PRO A 380 -20.03 1.48 22.41
CA PRO A 380 -20.80 2.68 22.74
C PRO A 380 -20.01 3.98 22.56
N ASP A 381 -18.72 3.99 22.78
CA ASP A 381 -17.81 5.13 22.59
C ASP A 381 -17.29 5.29 21.16
N GLY A 382 -17.51 4.28 20.31
CA GLY A 382 -17.05 4.28 18.91
C GLY A 382 -15.58 3.94 18.71
N LEU A 383 -14.85 3.51 19.74
CA LEU A 383 -13.41 3.23 19.65
C LEU A 383 -13.08 1.79 19.27
N ILE A 384 -14.05 0.88 19.39
CA ILE A 384 -13.88 -0.53 19.02
C ILE A 384 -14.88 -0.86 17.91
N VAL A 385 -14.37 -1.48 16.84
CA VAL A 385 -15.18 -2.01 15.74
C VAL A 385 -14.92 -3.50 15.60
N GLU A 386 -16.01 -4.30 15.55
CA GLU A 386 -15.95 -5.71 15.22
C GLU A 386 -16.59 -5.95 13.85
N PHE A 387 -15.85 -6.55 12.94
CA PHE A 387 -16.29 -6.74 11.57
C PHE A 387 -15.92 -8.13 11.04
N SER A 388 -16.74 -8.64 10.12
CA SER A 388 -16.50 -9.91 9.44
C SER A 388 -16.19 -9.65 7.98
N PRO A 389 -14.98 -9.94 7.50
CA PRO A 389 -14.67 -9.92 6.06
C PRO A 389 -15.59 -10.84 5.26
N ALA A 390 -15.75 -10.57 3.97
CA ALA A 390 -16.75 -11.20 3.09
C ALA A 390 -16.63 -12.72 2.91
N GLU A 391 -15.56 -13.36 3.33
CA GLU A 391 -15.40 -14.81 3.17
C GLU A 391 -16.18 -15.61 4.22
N PRO A 392 -16.95 -16.65 3.78
CA PRO A 392 -17.45 -17.64 4.70
C PRO A 392 -16.30 -18.34 5.42
N GLY A 393 -16.35 -18.34 6.75
CA GLY A 393 -15.30 -18.97 7.58
C GLY A 393 -14.15 -18.05 7.98
N ASN A 394 -14.06 -16.83 7.47
CA ASN A 394 -13.12 -15.85 7.97
C ASN A 394 -13.46 -15.47 9.42
N PRO A 395 -12.46 -15.38 10.28
CA PRO A 395 -12.67 -14.99 11.67
C PRO A 395 -13.15 -13.53 11.76
N VAL A 396 -13.96 -13.26 12.78
CA VAL A 396 -14.32 -11.88 13.13
C VAL A 396 -13.06 -11.14 13.55
N MET A 397 -12.86 -9.96 12.99
CA MET A 397 -11.80 -9.05 13.36
C MET A 397 -12.30 -8.05 14.39
N ARG A 398 -11.44 -7.68 15.34
CA ARG A 398 -11.67 -6.57 16.26
C ARG A 398 -10.54 -5.57 16.11
N PHE A 399 -10.91 -4.34 15.77
CA PHE A 399 -10.03 -3.19 15.83
C PHE A 399 -10.37 -2.37 17.09
N ASP A 400 -9.36 -2.09 17.90
CA ASP A 400 -9.45 -1.28 19.11
C ASP A 400 -8.44 -0.14 18.99
N LEU A 401 -8.92 1.06 18.70
CA LEU A 401 -8.06 2.23 18.53
C LEU A 401 -7.40 2.68 19.83
N ARG A 402 -8.09 2.53 20.97
CA ARG A 402 -7.54 2.90 22.28
C ARG A 402 -6.29 2.08 22.60
N ASN A 403 -6.36 0.77 22.33
CA ASN A 403 -5.26 -0.17 22.57
C ASN A 403 -4.38 -0.38 21.32
N ARG A 404 -4.62 0.35 20.25
CA ARG A 404 -3.87 0.29 18.98
C ARG A 404 -3.73 -1.15 18.49
N SER A 405 -4.80 -1.93 18.55
CA SER A 405 -4.74 -3.36 18.26
C SER A 405 -5.76 -3.79 17.20
N LEU A 406 -5.28 -4.60 16.26
CA LEU A 406 -6.10 -5.35 15.32
C LEU A 406 -5.89 -6.84 15.62
N LYS A 407 -6.96 -7.57 15.93
CA LYS A 407 -6.85 -9.01 16.22
C LYS A 407 -8.00 -9.81 15.66
N ARG A 408 -7.71 -11.06 15.33
CA ARG A 408 -8.71 -12.07 15.02
C ARG A 408 -9.32 -12.58 16.33
N LEU A 409 -10.65 -12.59 16.41
CA LEU A 409 -11.34 -13.18 17.57
C LEU A 409 -11.32 -14.70 17.49
N SER A 410 -11.13 -15.35 18.62
CA SER A 410 -11.36 -16.77 18.75
C SER A 410 -12.84 -17.12 18.50
N ALA A 411 -13.14 -18.37 18.19
CA ALA A 411 -14.53 -18.80 17.97
C ALA A 411 -15.45 -18.49 19.17
N SER A 412 -14.94 -18.66 20.39
CA SER A 412 -15.67 -18.32 21.63
C SER A 412 -15.91 -16.82 21.81
N GLU A 413 -14.92 -15.97 21.52
CA GLU A 413 -15.08 -14.53 21.54
C GLU A 413 -16.04 -14.04 20.45
N ALA A 414 -15.93 -14.62 19.25
CA ALA A 414 -16.81 -14.30 18.13
C ALA A 414 -18.26 -14.73 18.37
N ALA A 415 -18.49 -15.82 19.10
CA ALA A 415 -19.86 -16.26 19.48
C ALA A 415 -20.57 -15.25 20.38
N THR A 416 -19.83 -14.43 21.12
CA THR A 416 -20.37 -13.40 22.03
C THR A 416 -20.40 -12.05 21.34
N ARG A 417 -21.59 -11.56 20.92
CA ARG A 417 -21.74 -10.20 20.35
C ARG A 417 -21.81 -9.19 21.49
N ARG A 418 -20.67 -8.63 21.88
CA ARG A 418 -20.59 -7.61 22.94
C ARG A 418 -21.21 -6.27 22.55
N TYR A 419 -21.11 -5.91 21.30
CA TYR A 419 -21.47 -4.60 20.75
C TYR A 419 -22.57 -4.70 19.70
N ALA A 420 -23.44 -5.74 19.82
CA ALA A 420 -24.53 -5.94 18.86
C ALA A 420 -25.38 -4.67 18.73
N ALA A 421 -25.53 -4.19 17.51
CA ALA A 421 -26.45 -3.11 17.24
C ALA A 421 -27.85 -3.46 17.74
N LYS A 422 -28.55 -2.48 18.33
CA LYS A 422 -29.95 -2.69 18.70
C LYS A 422 -30.75 -3.01 17.43
N PRO A 423 -31.68 -3.97 17.47
CA PRO A 423 -32.51 -4.28 16.33
C PRO A 423 -33.17 -3.00 15.81
N GLN A 424 -33.04 -2.76 14.51
CA GLN A 424 -33.71 -1.63 13.88
C GLN A 424 -35.24 -1.86 13.95
N THR A 425 -35.94 -0.97 14.65
CA THR A 425 -37.38 -1.03 14.79
C THR A 425 -38.13 -0.44 13.58
N VAL A 426 -37.39 0.17 12.67
CA VAL A 426 -37.91 0.82 11.46
C VAL A 426 -37.60 -0.09 10.26
N PRO A 427 -38.61 -0.54 9.49
CA PRO A 427 -38.37 -1.37 8.33
C PRO A 427 -37.65 -0.59 7.23
N ILE A 428 -36.61 -1.26 6.66
CA ILE A 428 -35.86 -0.75 5.52
C ILE A 428 -36.08 -1.72 4.35
N ALA A 429 -36.48 -1.19 3.20
CA ALA A 429 -36.67 -1.94 1.97
C ALA A 429 -36.06 -1.21 0.77
N GLY A 430 -35.79 -1.92 -0.31
CA GLY A 430 -35.29 -1.33 -1.54
C GLY A 430 -33.80 -0.90 -1.47
N LEU A 431 -32.99 -1.47 -0.60
CA LEU A 431 -31.53 -1.38 -0.75
C LEU A 431 -31.14 -1.98 -2.10
N ASN A 432 -30.10 -1.44 -2.71
CA ASN A 432 -29.66 -1.67 -4.09
C ASN A 432 -30.62 -1.09 -5.16
N THR A 433 -31.42 -0.12 -4.79
CA THR A 433 -32.27 0.67 -5.71
C THR A 433 -32.02 2.16 -5.55
N SER A 434 -32.49 2.96 -6.51
CA SER A 434 -32.45 4.42 -6.44
C SER A 434 -33.63 5.04 -5.64
N ALA A 435 -34.54 4.20 -5.13
CA ALA A 435 -35.72 4.63 -4.36
C ALA A 435 -35.96 3.72 -3.15
N PRO A 436 -35.02 3.67 -2.17
CA PRO A 436 -35.22 2.90 -0.95
C PRO A 436 -36.40 3.43 -0.14
N SER A 437 -37.05 2.54 0.61
CA SER A 437 -38.10 2.89 1.57
C SER A 437 -37.63 2.63 2.99
N ILE A 438 -37.74 3.63 3.85
CA ILE A 438 -37.33 3.57 5.26
C ILE A 438 -38.50 4.04 6.13
N GLY A 439 -39.06 3.12 6.92
CA GLY A 439 -40.23 3.42 7.73
C GLY A 439 -41.48 3.75 6.90
N GLY A 440 -41.58 3.26 5.68
CA GLY A 440 -42.64 3.60 4.72
C GLY A 440 -42.39 4.88 3.92
N GLN A 441 -41.37 5.65 4.26
CA GLN A 441 -40.98 6.85 3.52
C GLN A 441 -40.04 6.48 2.38
N VAL A 442 -40.41 6.80 1.14
CA VAL A 442 -39.57 6.59 -0.05
C VAL A 442 -38.59 7.77 -0.19
N ILE A 443 -37.31 7.45 -0.34
CA ILE A 443 -36.22 8.41 -0.58
C ILE A 443 -35.80 8.27 -2.03
N ASN A 444 -36.04 9.28 -2.85
CA ASN A 444 -35.61 9.28 -4.25
C ASN A 444 -34.16 9.80 -4.33
N LEU A 445 -33.26 8.95 -4.73
CA LEU A 445 -31.86 9.31 -4.94
C LEU A 445 -31.63 9.94 -6.33
N PRO A 446 -30.58 10.72 -6.52
CA PRO A 446 -30.19 11.19 -7.85
C PRO A 446 -30.02 10.04 -8.84
N ALA A 447 -30.12 10.35 -10.13
CA ALA A 447 -29.91 9.38 -11.20
C ALA A 447 -28.53 8.72 -11.07
N LEU A 448 -28.49 7.39 -11.24
CA LEU A 448 -27.26 6.56 -11.15
C LEU A 448 -26.68 6.40 -9.74
N GLU A 449 -27.39 6.76 -8.69
CA GLU A 449 -27.01 6.53 -7.31
C GLU A 449 -27.94 5.48 -6.68
N LEU A 450 -27.37 4.43 -6.08
CA LEU A 450 -28.13 3.36 -5.42
C LEU A 450 -27.84 3.36 -3.93
N ALA A 451 -28.86 3.11 -3.13
CA ALA A 451 -28.72 2.89 -1.70
C ALA A 451 -28.03 1.55 -1.43
N ARG A 452 -27.01 1.52 -0.58
CA ARG A 452 -26.28 0.29 -0.24
C ARG A 452 -26.51 -0.13 1.21
N SER A 453 -26.55 0.81 2.11
CA SER A 453 -26.75 0.58 3.55
C SER A 453 -27.54 1.71 4.19
N ALA A 454 -28.16 1.44 5.34
CA ALA A 454 -28.84 2.46 6.11
C ALA A 454 -28.77 2.16 7.61
N VAL A 455 -28.76 3.23 8.42
CA VAL A 455 -28.95 3.15 9.86
C VAL A 455 -29.92 4.24 10.31
N VAL A 456 -30.87 3.86 11.17
CA VAL A 456 -31.91 4.76 11.67
C VAL A 456 -31.58 5.17 13.09
N LEU A 457 -31.35 6.47 13.29
CA LEU A 457 -31.09 7.09 14.58
C LEU A 457 -32.33 7.79 15.14
N PRO A 458 -32.38 8.16 16.42
CA PRO A 458 -33.54 8.84 16.99
C PRO A 458 -33.93 10.12 16.24
N ASP A 459 -32.98 10.89 15.77
CA ASP A 459 -33.13 12.19 15.14
C ASP A 459 -33.01 12.20 13.61
N ARG A 460 -32.45 11.16 13.02
CA ARG A 460 -32.15 11.11 11.58
C ARG A 460 -32.06 9.71 11.02
N ILE A 461 -32.04 9.64 9.70
CA ILE A 461 -31.70 8.45 8.92
C ILE A 461 -30.36 8.71 8.23
N LEU A 462 -29.39 7.82 8.37
CA LEU A 462 -28.18 7.83 7.55
C LEU A 462 -28.32 6.79 6.44
N LEU A 463 -28.02 7.19 5.22
CA LEU A 463 -28.11 6.37 4.03
C LEU A 463 -26.75 6.36 3.33
N GLY A 464 -26.15 5.20 3.27
CA GLY A 464 -24.94 4.96 2.48
C GLY A 464 -25.30 4.59 1.05
N THR A 465 -24.68 5.25 0.10
CA THR A 465 -24.92 5.04 -1.33
C THR A 465 -23.62 4.68 -2.07
N ASP A 466 -23.67 4.56 -3.39
CA ASP A 466 -22.48 4.29 -4.21
C ASP A 466 -21.41 5.41 -4.12
N TYR A 467 -21.83 6.65 -3.85
CA TYR A 467 -20.92 7.80 -3.94
C TYR A 467 -21.03 8.75 -2.76
N ASN A 468 -22.00 8.54 -1.86
CA ASN A 468 -22.27 9.48 -0.78
C ASN A 468 -22.68 8.79 0.52
N LEU A 469 -22.39 9.45 1.64
CA LEU A 469 -23.11 9.28 2.90
C LEU A 469 -24.10 10.43 3.04
N ARG A 470 -25.40 10.12 3.05
CA ARG A 470 -26.49 11.08 3.13
C ARG A 470 -27.18 11.02 4.49
N SER A 471 -27.71 12.16 4.94
CA SER A 471 -28.48 12.26 6.18
C SER A 471 -29.87 12.83 5.88
N TYR A 472 -30.91 12.19 6.43
CA TYR A 472 -32.28 12.58 6.25
C TYR A 472 -32.96 12.73 7.61
N ASP A 473 -33.90 13.68 7.72
CA ASP A 473 -34.80 13.72 8.88
C ASP A 473 -35.83 12.59 8.79
N ARG A 474 -36.65 12.46 9.82
CA ARG A 474 -37.70 11.42 9.88
C ARG A 474 -38.79 11.58 8.83
N SER A 475 -38.89 12.73 8.18
CA SER A 475 -39.84 13.00 7.10
C SER A 475 -39.26 12.67 5.72
N GLY A 476 -37.98 12.25 5.64
CA GLY A 476 -37.28 11.95 4.38
C GLY A 476 -36.68 13.17 3.69
N ARG A 477 -36.61 14.32 4.36
CA ARG A 477 -35.94 15.51 3.85
C ARG A 477 -34.47 15.44 4.17
N GLU A 478 -33.59 15.71 3.21
CA GLU A 478 -32.14 15.68 3.38
C GLU A 478 -31.68 16.75 4.37
N ILE A 479 -30.78 16.36 5.28
CA ILE A 479 -30.16 17.21 6.29
C ILE A 479 -28.74 17.54 5.83
N GLY A 480 -28.48 18.80 5.51
CA GLY A 480 -27.19 19.27 5.05
C GLY A 480 -26.84 18.77 3.65
N GLN A 481 -25.57 18.87 3.31
CA GLN A 481 -25.06 18.40 2.03
C GLN A 481 -24.60 16.94 2.15
N ALA A 482 -24.80 16.13 1.12
CA ALA A 482 -24.27 14.77 1.03
C ALA A 482 -22.74 14.79 1.16
N GLN A 483 -22.21 13.89 1.99
CA GLN A 483 -20.79 13.72 2.15
C GLN A 483 -20.28 12.76 1.10
N ALA A 484 -19.50 13.25 0.14
CA ALA A 484 -18.88 12.41 -0.88
C ALA A 484 -17.92 11.37 -0.26
N VAL A 485 -17.95 10.17 -0.81
CA VAL A 485 -17.08 9.04 -0.43
C VAL A 485 -16.36 8.48 -1.66
N PRO A 486 -15.18 7.87 -1.51
CA PRO A 486 -14.41 7.37 -2.64
C PRO A 486 -15.00 6.11 -3.28
N ASP A 487 -15.82 5.36 -2.56
CA ASP A 487 -16.45 4.11 -3.00
C ASP A 487 -17.74 3.85 -2.22
N ALA A 488 -18.52 2.87 -2.64
CA ALA A 488 -19.82 2.54 -2.09
C ALA A 488 -19.80 2.25 -0.59
N VAL A 489 -20.78 2.77 0.14
CA VAL A 489 -20.94 2.56 1.59
C VAL A 489 -21.72 1.26 1.83
N TRP A 490 -21.04 0.15 1.96
CA TRP A 490 -21.65 -1.18 2.06
C TRP A 490 -22.23 -1.49 3.43
N ALA A 491 -21.71 -0.88 4.49
CA ALA A 491 -22.26 -1.04 5.83
C ALA A 491 -22.19 0.28 6.62
N LEU A 492 -23.16 0.47 7.48
CA LEU A 492 -23.27 1.58 8.42
C LEU A 492 -23.56 1.06 9.82
N ALA A 493 -22.85 1.58 10.80
CA ALA A 493 -23.15 1.42 12.21
C ALA A 493 -23.09 2.79 12.90
N ALA A 494 -23.74 2.93 14.04
CA ALA A 494 -23.69 4.14 14.84
C ALA A 494 -23.50 3.82 16.31
N THR A 495 -22.89 4.75 17.05
CA THR A 495 -22.76 4.66 18.50
C THR A 495 -24.14 4.74 19.16
N GLU A 496 -24.29 4.21 20.37
CA GLU A 496 -25.56 4.22 21.10
C GLU A 496 -26.08 5.64 21.37
N SER A 497 -25.17 6.59 21.56
CA SER A 497 -25.49 8.01 21.73
C SER A 497 -25.98 8.68 20.43
N GLY A 498 -25.77 8.06 19.27
CA GLY A 498 -26.03 8.68 17.98
C GLY A 498 -25.07 9.83 17.62
N SER A 499 -24.01 10.04 18.40
CA SER A 499 -23.06 11.12 18.18
C SER A 499 -22.03 10.80 17.08
N LYS A 500 -21.84 9.50 16.74
CA LYS A 500 -20.92 9.05 15.71
C LYS A 500 -21.54 7.97 14.84
N ALA A 501 -21.15 7.94 13.57
CA ALA A 501 -21.40 6.84 12.69
C ALA A 501 -20.07 6.29 12.13
N ILE A 502 -20.06 5.01 11.80
CA ILE A 502 -18.96 4.34 11.13
C ILE A 502 -19.49 3.73 9.84
N ALA A 503 -18.80 4.02 8.74
CA ALA A 503 -19.10 3.49 7.42
C ALA A 503 -17.99 2.56 6.95
N ALA A 504 -18.33 1.38 6.44
CA ALA A 504 -17.43 0.48 5.75
C ALA A 504 -17.61 0.63 4.22
N LEU A 505 -16.53 0.94 3.51
CA LEU A 505 -16.52 1.33 2.12
C LEU A 505 -15.98 0.23 1.20
N GLY A 506 -16.33 0.29 -0.08
CA GLY A 506 -15.87 -0.65 -1.09
C GLY A 506 -14.37 -0.63 -1.34
N ASP A 507 -13.68 0.48 -1.01
CA ASP A 507 -12.23 0.59 -1.06
C ASP A 507 -11.49 -0.12 0.10
N GLY A 508 -12.23 -0.81 0.99
CA GLY A 508 -11.69 -1.50 2.15
C GLY A 508 -11.45 -0.60 3.36
N THR A 509 -11.81 0.69 3.29
CA THR A 509 -11.67 1.61 4.44
C THR A 509 -12.90 1.62 5.33
N MET A 510 -12.67 1.87 6.61
CA MET A 510 -13.71 2.23 7.58
C MET A 510 -13.55 3.70 7.97
N ARG A 511 -14.67 4.46 7.98
CA ARG A 511 -14.64 5.90 8.24
C ARG A 511 -15.58 6.27 9.36
N TRP A 512 -15.06 7.03 10.32
CA TRP A 512 -15.81 7.62 11.43
C TRP A 512 -16.29 8.99 11.07
N TYR A 513 -17.58 9.25 11.33
CA TYR A 513 -18.22 10.54 11.13
C TYR A 513 -18.79 11.05 12.44
N ALA A 514 -18.54 12.31 12.75
CA ALA A 514 -19.24 13.03 13.81
C ALA A 514 -20.63 13.46 13.32
N LEU A 515 -21.63 13.30 14.18
CA LEU A 515 -23.02 13.60 13.88
C LEU A 515 -23.50 14.74 14.80
N ALA A 516 -23.46 15.98 14.31
CA ALA A 516 -24.05 17.12 15.00
C ALA A 516 -25.50 17.31 14.60
N ALA A 517 -26.35 17.83 15.51
CA ALA A 517 -27.75 18.06 15.26
C ALA A 517 -27.95 19.02 14.09
N GLY A 518 -28.78 18.66 13.11
CA GLY A 518 -29.07 19.48 11.94
C GLY A 518 -27.91 19.66 10.93
N ALA A 519 -26.78 18.99 11.13
CA ALA A 519 -25.62 19.08 10.24
C ALA A 519 -25.39 17.79 9.45
N ALA A 520 -24.71 17.91 8.31
CA ALA A 520 -24.20 16.77 7.55
C ALA A 520 -23.18 15.95 8.38
N PRO A 521 -23.03 14.64 8.11
CA PRO A 521 -21.97 13.84 8.73
C PRO A 521 -20.60 14.43 8.42
N ALA A 522 -19.80 14.69 9.47
CA ALA A 522 -18.43 15.23 9.30
C ALA A 522 -17.40 14.12 9.49
N PRO A 523 -16.55 13.83 8.50
CA PRO A 523 -15.53 12.79 8.64
C PRO A 523 -14.49 13.19 9.70
N VAL A 524 -14.07 12.24 10.52
CA VAL A 524 -13.16 12.45 11.65
C VAL A 524 -11.87 11.66 11.49
N VAL A 525 -12.01 10.34 11.37
CA VAL A 525 -10.89 9.40 11.23
C VAL A 525 -11.25 8.39 10.14
N THR A 526 -10.29 7.99 9.37
CA THR A 526 -10.39 6.86 8.45
C THR A 526 -9.38 5.80 8.86
N MET A 527 -9.71 4.54 8.70
CA MET A 527 -8.86 3.41 9.00
C MET A 527 -8.90 2.40 7.86
N PHE A 528 -7.78 1.79 7.59
CA PHE A 528 -7.63 0.62 6.74
C PHE A 528 -7.01 -0.53 7.54
N ALA A 529 -7.62 -1.71 7.46
CA ALA A 529 -7.06 -2.96 7.99
C ALA A 529 -6.56 -3.82 6.84
N HIS A 530 -5.32 -4.28 6.91
CA HIS A 530 -4.76 -5.15 5.90
C HIS A 530 -5.27 -6.59 6.08
N GLY A 531 -5.48 -7.31 4.97
CA GLY A 531 -6.02 -8.68 4.98
C GLY A 531 -5.16 -9.74 5.70
N ASP A 532 -3.91 -9.41 6.09
CA ASP A 532 -3.10 -10.27 6.96
C ASP A 532 -3.62 -10.34 8.41
N GLY A 533 -4.52 -9.41 8.77
CA GLY A 533 -5.13 -9.33 10.10
C GLY A 533 -4.15 -8.84 11.19
N LYS A 534 -3.08 -8.17 10.81
CA LYS A 534 -2.03 -7.66 11.68
C LYS A 534 -1.74 -6.19 11.43
N ARG A 535 -1.53 -5.80 10.17
CA ARG A 535 -1.21 -4.42 9.79
C ARG A 535 -2.48 -3.59 9.64
N TRP A 536 -2.40 -2.37 10.08
CA TRP A 536 -3.46 -1.38 9.93
C TRP A 536 -2.87 0.02 9.94
N VAL A 537 -3.60 0.97 9.41
CA VAL A 537 -3.28 2.39 9.46
C VAL A 537 -4.56 3.19 9.66
N ALA A 538 -4.51 4.22 10.50
CA ALA A 538 -5.61 5.14 10.73
C ALA A 538 -5.12 6.58 10.56
N TRP A 539 -5.95 7.47 10.01
CA TRP A 539 -5.56 8.85 9.76
C TRP A 539 -6.72 9.84 9.89
N THR A 540 -6.39 11.08 10.19
CA THR A 540 -7.31 12.21 10.25
C THR A 540 -7.31 12.98 8.94
N GLN A 541 -8.27 13.88 8.75
CA GLN A 541 -8.31 14.76 7.58
C GLN A 541 -7.14 15.76 7.53
N ASP A 542 -6.57 16.09 8.68
CA ASP A 542 -5.42 16.99 8.81
C ASP A 542 -4.10 16.33 8.41
N GLY A 543 -4.10 15.00 8.21
CA GLY A 543 -2.96 14.21 7.83
C GLY A 543 -2.25 13.51 8.99
N PHE A 544 -2.65 13.72 10.24
CA PHE A 544 -2.12 12.94 11.37
C PHE A 544 -2.50 11.48 11.24
N PHE A 545 -1.58 10.58 11.53
CA PHE A 545 -1.80 9.16 11.38
C PHE A 545 -1.24 8.32 12.52
N ASP A 546 -1.77 7.12 12.62
CA ASP A 546 -1.33 6.02 13.48
C ASP A 546 -1.30 4.71 12.68
N HIS A 547 -0.50 3.74 13.08
CA HIS A 547 -0.42 2.44 12.42
C HIS A 547 -0.01 1.32 13.39
N ALA A 548 -0.15 0.08 12.96
CA ALA A 548 0.32 -1.08 13.71
C ALA A 548 1.84 -1.06 13.91
N ASP A 549 2.31 -1.55 15.04
CA ASP A 549 3.75 -1.60 15.35
C ASP A 549 4.58 -2.42 14.34
N ILE A 550 3.93 -3.34 13.63
CA ILE A 550 4.55 -4.22 12.62
C ILE A 550 4.42 -3.70 11.19
N GLY A 551 4.03 -2.44 10.99
CA GLY A 551 3.83 -1.82 9.67
C GLY A 551 2.42 -1.28 9.48
N GLY A 552 2.18 -0.64 8.33
CA GLY A 552 0.90 0.01 7.98
C GLY A 552 1.10 1.38 7.34
N LYS A 553 2.16 2.10 7.71
CA LYS A 553 2.51 3.41 7.14
C LYS A 553 2.83 3.36 5.64
N GLU A 554 3.24 2.20 5.12
CA GLU A 554 3.51 1.95 3.71
C GLU A 554 2.24 1.79 2.87
N LEU A 555 1.11 1.50 3.52
CA LEU A 555 -0.16 1.19 2.86
C LEU A 555 -0.90 2.41 2.33
N VAL A 556 -0.51 3.62 2.73
CA VAL A 556 -1.21 4.88 2.43
C VAL A 556 -0.23 5.97 2.09
N GLY A 557 -0.63 6.85 1.18
CA GLY A 557 0.13 8.03 0.83
C GLY A 557 -0.68 9.03 0.03
N TYR A 558 -0.03 10.10 -0.36
CA TYR A 558 -0.59 11.15 -1.20
C TYR A 558 -0.03 11.07 -2.61
N GLN A 559 -0.92 11.09 -3.58
CA GLN A 559 -0.55 11.34 -4.97
C GLN A 559 -0.63 12.84 -5.26
N LEU A 560 0.44 13.39 -5.81
CA LEU A 560 0.58 14.79 -6.18
C LEU A 560 0.64 14.88 -7.69
N ASN A 561 -0.37 15.46 -8.33
CA ASN A 561 -0.29 15.76 -9.75
C ASN A 561 0.68 16.93 -9.98
N ARG A 562 1.56 16.83 -10.98
CA ARG A 562 2.56 17.84 -11.31
C ARG A 562 2.27 18.57 -12.63
N GLY A 563 1.22 18.16 -13.30
CA GLY A 563 0.78 18.65 -14.59
C GLY A 563 0.09 17.53 -15.36
N LYS A 564 -0.61 17.85 -16.44
CA LYS A 564 -1.32 16.85 -17.25
C LYS A 564 -0.40 15.98 -18.12
N GLY A 565 0.82 16.43 -18.34
CA GLY A 565 1.86 15.73 -19.13
C GLY A 565 2.99 15.18 -18.25
N ASP A 566 2.98 15.45 -16.96
CA ASP A 566 4.05 15.10 -16.03
C ASP A 566 3.67 13.92 -15.16
N ALA A 567 4.66 13.08 -14.81
CA ALA A 567 4.46 11.97 -13.91
C ALA A 567 4.03 12.49 -12.52
N PRO A 568 2.95 11.95 -11.95
CA PRO A 568 2.59 12.28 -10.57
C PRO A 568 3.65 11.79 -9.60
N GLU A 569 3.79 12.51 -8.50
CA GLU A 569 4.65 12.15 -7.39
C GLU A 569 3.86 11.39 -6.32
N TRP A 570 4.49 10.42 -5.69
CA TRP A 570 3.95 9.68 -4.56
C TRP A 570 4.69 10.05 -3.28
N VAL A 571 3.95 10.41 -2.25
CA VAL A 571 4.47 10.68 -0.90
C VAL A 571 3.76 9.77 0.09
N GLY A 572 4.42 8.68 0.49
CA GLY A 572 3.90 7.73 1.47
C GLY A 572 3.92 8.30 2.89
N PHE A 573 3.07 7.77 3.77
CA PHE A 573 3.06 8.17 5.18
C PHE A 573 4.40 7.95 5.87
N ALA A 574 5.18 6.98 5.44
CA ALA A 574 6.55 6.80 5.92
C ALA A 574 7.41 8.07 5.73
N GLN A 575 7.23 8.80 4.63
CA GLN A 575 7.97 10.05 4.34
C GLN A 575 7.49 11.24 5.19
N LEU A 576 6.28 11.15 5.73
CA LEU A 576 5.64 12.17 6.59
C LEU A 576 5.80 11.87 8.08
N TYR A 577 6.57 10.83 8.43
CA TYR A 577 6.60 10.24 9.76
C TYR A 577 6.96 11.24 10.85
N ARG A 578 8.03 12.03 10.66
CA ARG A 578 8.51 13.02 11.63
C ARG A 578 7.45 14.06 12.01
N ALA A 579 6.66 14.49 11.03
CA ALA A 579 5.69 15.56 11.22
C ALA A 579 4.30 15.07 11.64
N PHE A 580 3.82 13.99 11.01
CA PHE A 580 2.40 13.61 11.06
C PHE A 580 2.11 12.30 11.78
N TYR A 581 3.09 11.51 12.18
CA TYR A 581 2.84 10.36 13.05
C TYR A 581 2.46 10.87 14.44
N ALA A 582 1.18 10.75 14.78
CA ALA A 582 0.60 11.29 16.02
C ALA A 582 -0.62 10.48 16.45
N PRO A 583 -0.41 9.25 16.99
CA PRO A 583 -1.48 8.38 17.44
C PRO A 583 -2.44 9.02 18.47
N ASP A 584 -1.90 9.92 19.32
CA ASP A 584 -2.67 10.70 20.29
C ASP A 584 -3.70 11.61 19.61
N LEU A 585 -3.27 12.34 18.59
CA LEU A 585 -4.17 13.22 17.87
C LEU A 585 -5.23 12.45 17.09
N VAL A 586 -4.88 11.27 16.53
CA VAL A 586 -5.86 10.37 15.91
C VAL A 586 -6.92 9.92 16.93
N LEU A 587 -6.50 9.49 18.12
CA LEU A 587 -7.41 9.10 19.20
C LEU A 587 -8.23 10.30 19.70
N ALA A 588 -7.57 11.44 19.94
CA ALA A 588 -8.19 12.65 20.45
C ALA A 588 -9.26 13.22 19.50
N ARG A 589 -9.06 13.12 18.19
CA ARG A 589 -10.09 13.46 17.20
C ARG A 589 -11.35 12.62 17.36
N LEU A 590 -11.23 11.33 17.65
CA LEU A 590 -12.38 10.46 17.89
C LEU A 590 -13.05 10.70 19.24
N THR A 591 -12.30 11.03 20.29
CA THR A 591 -12.85 11.34 21.62
C THR A 591 -13.42 12.75 21.73
N GLY A 592 -13.11 13.62 20.77
CA GLY A 592 -13.57 15.02 20.74
C GLY A 592 -12.72 15.96 21.60
N THR A 593 -11.55 15.53 22.05
CA THR A 593 -10.69 16.30 22.98
C THR A 593 -9.47 16.93 22.33
N GLY A 594 -9.14 16.56 21.08
CA GLY A 594 -7.86 16.91 20.46
C GLY A 594 -7.87 18.10 19.48
N ALA A 595 -8.93 18.90 19.43
CA ALA A 595 -9.02 19.98 18.44
C ALA A 595 -7.91 21.03 18.65
N ASP A 596 -7.71 21.48 19.88
CA ASP A 596 -6.72 22.53 20.20
C ASP A 596 -5.29 22.01 20.02
N ALA A 597 -4.99 20.80 20.49
CA ALA A 597 -3.67 20.19 20.32
C ALA A 597 -3.32 19.96 18.84
N ALA A 598 -4.27 19.49 18.04
CA ALA A 598 -4.09 19.35 16.60
C ALA A 598 -3.87 20.71 15.92
N GLN A 599 -4.58 21.74 16.34
CA GLN A 599 -4.47 23.09 15.78
C GLN A 599 -3.14 23.72 16.15
N GLN A 600 -2.66 23.54 17.38
CA GLN A 600 -1.32 23.97 17.80
C GLN A 600 -0.22 23.26 16.98
N ARG A 601 -0.38 21.95 16.78
CA ARG A 601 0.57 21.19 16.00
C ARG A 601 0.60 21.66 14.53
N ILE A 602 -0.57 21.85 13.90
CA ILE A 602 -0.67 22.39 12.55
C ILE A 602 -0.03 23.77 12.46
N ALA A 603 -0.18 24.60 13.47
CA ALA A 603 0.46 25.92 13.51
C ALA A 603 2.00 25.83 13.51
N THR A 604 2.56 24.76 14.08
CA THR A 604 4.01 24.53 14.17
C THR A 604 4.59 23.90 12.90
N ILE A 605 3.92 22.85 12.37
CA ILE A 605 4.46 22.04 11.27
C ILE A 605 3.86 22.38 9.91
N GLY A 606 2.72 23.08 9.86
CA GLY A 606 1.89 23.26 8.69
C GLY A 606 0.85 22.15 8.52
N ASP A 607 -0.21 22.44 7.75
CA ASP A 607 -1.15 21.42 7.27
C ASP A 607 -0.45 20.52 6.24
N VAL A 608 -0.73 19.25 6.22
CA VAL A 608 -0.15 18.29 5.26
C VAL A 608 -0.38 18.72 3.81
N ARG A 609 -1.55 19.28 3.50
CA ARG A 609 -1.86 19.79 2.17
C ARG A 609 -0.99 20.98 1.79
N SER A 610 -0.83 21.93 2.71
CA SER A 610 0.03 23.10 2.52
C SER A 610 1.50 22.70 2.39
N LEU A 611 1.94 21.74 3.21
CA LEU A 611 3.31 21.22 3.16
C LEU A 611 3.61 20.57 1.80
N LEU A 612 2.70 19.76 1.29
CA LEU A 612 2.87 19.05 0.02
C LEU A 612 2.54 19.92 -1.21
N HIS A 613 1.80 21.02 -1.03
CA HIS A 613 1.44 21.96 -2.11
C HIS A 613 2.50 23.06 -2.30
N GLY A 614 3.07 23.56 -1.22
CA GLY A 614 3.93 24.76 -1.19
C GLY A 614 5.37 24.55 -1.66
N GLY A 615 5.82 23.31 -1.82
CA GLY A 615 7.16 22.99 -2.33
C GLY A 615 7.22 21.54 -2.76
N ALA A 616 7.73 21.29 -3.95
CA ALA A 616 8.01 19.91 -4.33
C ALA A 616 9.18 19.40 -3.49
N LEU A 617 9.03 18.19 -2.93
CA LEU A 617 10.13 17.49 -2.27
C LEU A 617 11.35 17.45 -3.21
N PRO A 618 12.59 17.41 -2.68
CA PRO A 618 13.75 17.17 -3.50
C PRO A 618 13.55 15.94 -4.39
N GLN A 619 14.02 15.99 -5.61
CA GLN A 619 14.10 14.80 -6.45
C GLN A 619 15.46 14.17 -6.22
N VAL A 620 15.49 12.86 -5.96
CA VAL A 620 16.73 12.11 -5.76
C VAL A 620 16.75 10.86 -6.63
N GLU A 621 17.86 10.62 -7.29
CA GLU A 621 18.05 9.49 -8.19
C GLU A 621 19.45 8.89 -8.02
N VAL A 622 19.52 7.59 -7.84
CA VAL A 622 20.76 6.83 -7.97
C VAL A 622 20.95 6.52 -9.45
N ASN A 623 21.98 7.10 -10.06
CA ASN A 623 22.17 7.06 -11.51
C ASN A 623 23.32 6.15 -11.95
N ALA A 624 24.31 5.87 -11.08
CA ALA A 624 25.41 4.97 -11.41
C ALA A 624 26.04 4.34 -10.16
N TYR A 625 26.78 3.28 -10.37
CA TYR A 625 27.70 2.71 -9.38
C TYR A 625 29.10 2.56 -9.97
N CYS A 626 30.12 2.64 -9.12
CA CYS A 626 31.50 2.46 -9.54
C CYS A 626 32.17 1.37 -8.70
N ILE A 627 32.92 0.48 -9.36
CA ILE A 627 33.86 -0.45 -8.73
C ILE A 627 35.25 0.10 -9.01
N ALA A 628 36.00 0.46 -7.99
CA ALA A 628 37.20 1.26 -8.10
C ALA A 628 36.97 2.55 -8.91
N SER A 629 37.57 2.69 -10.09
CA SER A 629 37.40 3.87 -10.97
C SER A 629 36.42 3.65 -12.13
N ALA A 630 35.94 2.42 -12.33
CA ALA A 630 35.02 2.10 -13.42
C ALA A 630 33.56 2.31 -13.00
N CYS A 631 32.86 3.26 -13.64
CA CYS A 631 31.48 3.58 -13.33
C CYS A 631 30.53 3.05 -14.40
N THR A 632 29.42 2.46 -13.97
CA THR A 632 28.36 1.90 -14.82
C THR A 632 27.02 2.55 -14.46
N PRO A 633 26.24 3.05 -15.42
CA PRO A 633 24.89 3.53 -15.17
C PRO A 633 23.99 2.41 -14.58
N VAL A 634 23.08 2.79 -13.69
CA VAL A 634 22.06 1.88 -13.18
C VAL A 634 20.94 1.75 -14.19
N ASN A 635 20.59 0.52 -14.53
CA ASN A 635 19.41 0.22 -15.34
C ASN A 635 18.35 -0.45 -14.46
N LEU A 636 17.29 0.29 -14.12
CA LEU A 636 16.21 -0.20 -13.26
C LEU A 636 15.35 -1.27 -13.93
N GLY A 637 15.26 -1.27 -15.27
CA GLY A 637 14.52 -2.27 -16.04
C GLY A 637 15.25 -3.60 -16.22
N ALA A 638 16.57 -3.62 -16.01
CA ALA A 638 17.37 -4.83 -16.11
C ALA A 638 17.37 -5.57 -14.75
N MET A 639 16.38 -6.43 -14.54
CA MET A 639 16.28 -7.22 -13.32
C MET A 639 16.57 -8.70 -13.59
N MET A 640 17.49 -9.26 -12.84
CA MET A 640 17.89 -10.67 -12.93
C MET A 640 17.31 -11.44 -11.74
N LYS A 641 16.64 -12.55 -12.03
CA LYS A 641 16.12 -13.47 -11.02
C LYS A 641 17.25 -14.27 -10.40
N ILE A 642 17.32 -14.26 -9.07
CA ILE A 642 18.30 -15.03 -8.30
C ILE A 642 17.56 -16.12 -7.55
N ALA A 643 18.10 -17.35 -7.60
CA ALA A 643 17.59 -18.44 -6.80
C ALA A 643 17.68 -18.10 -5.30
N PRO A 644 16.71 -18.49 -4.48
CA PRO A 644 16.76 -18.25 -3.05
C PRO A 644 18.03 -18.87 -2.45
N ALA A 645 18.70 -18.13 -1.56
CA ALA A 645 19.94 -18.55 -0.93
C ALA A 645 19.76 -19.72 0.07
N THR A 646 18.53 -19.93 0.55
CA THR A 646 18.17 -21.04 1.45
C THR A 646 16.79 -21.57 1.10
N SER A 647 16.52 -22.84 1.44
CA SER A 647 15.21 -23.49 1.22
C SER A 647 14.04 -22.85 2.00
N ASP A 648 14.33 -21.99 2.94
CA ASP A 648 13.34 -21.34 3.82
C ASP A 648 12.85 -19.99 3.29
N SER A 649 13.46 -19.42 2.25
CA SER A 649 12.95 -18.22 1.58
C SER A 649 12.03 -18.61 0.42
N ALA A 650 10.72 -18.33 0.60
CA ALA A 650 9.70 -18.74 -0.36
C ALA A 650 9.69 -17.93 -1.68
N SER A 651 10.42 -16.84 -1.79
CA SER A 651 10.44 -15.95 -2.96
C SER A 651 11.83 -15.76 -3.55
N ALA A 652 11.91 -15.74 -4.87
CA ALA A 652 13.13 -15.37 -5.59
C ALA A 652 13.41 -13.88 -5.37
N SER A 653 14.69 -13.53 -5.21
CA SER A 653 15.12 -12.13 -5.21
C SER A 653 15.45 -11.68 -6.62
N TYR A 654 15.13 -10.42 -6.92
CA TYR A 654 15.51 -9.79 -8.16
C TYR A 654 16.54 -8.70 -7.90
N VAL A 655 17.58 -8.65 -8.72
CA VAL A 655 18.65 -7.66 -8.60
C VAL A 655 18.93 -7.00 -9.95
N ASN A 656 19.33 -5.73 -9.90
CA ASN A 656 19.69 -4.98 -11.10
C ASN A 656 21.09 -5.39 -11.60
N VAL A 657 21.99 -5.77 -10.69
CA VAL A 657 23.38 -6.09 -11.03
C VAL A 657 23.90 -7.24 -10.16
N VAL A 658 24.66 -8.14 -10.77
CA VAL A 658 25.46 -9.16 -10.06
C VAL A 658 26.93 -8.75 -10.12
N PHE A 659 27.54 -8.57 -8.96
CA PHE A 659 28.96 -8.21 -8.87
C PHE A 659 29.88 -9.44 -8.93
N PRO A 660 31.16 -9.26 -9.29
CA PRO A 660 32.17 -10.30 -9.11
C PRO A 660 32.26 -10.75 -7.64
N PRO A 661 32.52 -12.04 -7.36
CA PRO A 661 32.68 -12.52 -5.98
C PRO A 661 33.75 -11.73 -5.23
N GLY A 662 33.40 -11.29 -4.02
CA GLY A 662 34.27 -10.52 -3.16
C GLY A 662 34.29 -9.00 -3.41
N THR A 663 33.37 -8.49 -4.20
CA THR A 663 33.10 -7.04 -4.25
C THR A 663 32.50 -6.62 -2.91
N GLY A 664 33.29 -6.05 -2.02
CA GLY A 664 32.87 -5.66 -0.66
C GLY A 664 32.55 -4.17 -0.53
N GLU A 665 32.88 -3.35 -1.53
CA GLU A 665 32.63 -1.91 -1.52
C GLU A 665 32.39 -1.40 -2.93
N ILE A 666 31.47 -0.46 -3.06
CA ILE A 666 31.21 0.31 -4.28
C ILE A 666 31.13 1.80 -3.96
N THR A 667 31.32 2.63 -4.96
CA THR A 667 30.94 4.05 -4.90
C THR A 667 29.63 4.26 -5.65
N LEU A 668 28.60 4.68 -4.95
CA LEU A 668 27.32 5.03 -5.51
C LEU A 668 27.36 6.47 -6.02
N ARG A 669 26.83 6.72 -7.21
CA ARG A 669 26.61 8.07 -7.74
C ARG A 669 25.13 8.39 -7.75
N TYR A 670 24.79 9.58 -7.30
CA TYR A 670 23.41 10.02 -7.21
C TYR A 670 23.28 11.50 -7.54
N ARG A 671 22.09 11.91 -7.94
CA ARG A 671 21.74 13.31 -8.17
C ARG A 671 20.57 13.68 -7.28
N VAL A 672 20.66 14.86 -6.67
CA VAL A 672 19.56 15.51 -5.95
C VAL A 672 19.24 16.83 -6.65
N ILE A 673 17.96 17.09 -6.85
CA ILE A 673 17.46 18.36 -7.40
C ILE A 673 16.54 18.97 -6.35
N ASP A 674 16.91 20.15 -5.84
CA ASP A 674 16.00 20.95 -5.02
C ASP A 674 14.91 21.54 -5.91
N ARG A 675 13.66 21.31 -5.51
CA ARG A 675 12.48 21.80 -6.23
C ARG A 675 11.68 22.81 -5.41
N GLY A 676 12.30 23.39 -4.38
CA GLY A 676 11.75 24.46 -3.57
C GLY A 676 11.56 24.15 -2.09
N ALA A 677 11.67 22.91 -1.66
CA ALA A 677 11.63 22.54 -0.24
C ALA A 677 12.99 22.67 0.46
N GLY A 678 14.05 22.93 -0.31
CA GLY A 678 15.43 22.88 0.16
C GLY A 678 15.96 21.46 0.33
N VAL A 679 17.27 21.32 0.49
CA VAL A 679 17.95 20.06 0.73
C VAL A 679 18.48 20.02 2.16
N GLY A 680 17.97 19.13 2.96
CA GLY A 680 18.42 18.81 4.30
C GLY A 680 19.44 17.65 4.33
N PRO A 681 19.51 16.88 5.41
CA PRO A 681 20.37 15.70 5.51
C PRO A 681 20.04 14.64 4.46
N ILE A 682 21.04 13.84 4.09
CA ILE A 682 20.90 12.72 3.17
C ILE A 682 21.28 11.44 3.87
N ASP A 683 20.32 10.55 4.07
CA ASP A 683 20.54 9.22 4.66
C ASP A 683 20.70 8.16 3.57
N LEU A 684 21.68 7.28 3.77
CA LEU A 684 21.87 6.07 2.98
C LEU A 684 21.28 4.88 3.73
N PHE A 685 20.35 4.19 3.11
CA PHE A 685 19.80 2.94 3.61
C PHE A 685 20.35 1.76 2.82
N LEU A 686 20.79 0.75 3.54
CA LEU A 686 21.27 -0.53 3.01
C LEU A 686 20.46 -1.65 3.69
N ASN A 687 19.68 -2.40 2.94
CA ASN A 687 18.83 -3.47 3.48
C ASN A 687 17.98 -2.99 4.67
N ASP A 688 17.32 -1.84 4.49
CA ASP A 688 16.43 -1.18 5.45
C ASP A 688 17.10 -0.64 6.73
N ARG A 689 18.42 -0.74 6.88
CA ARG A 689 19.17 -0.08 7.95
C ARG A 689 19.87 1.19 7.47
N ASN A 690 19.88 2.21 8.29
CA ASN A 690 20.68 3.40 8.03
C ASN A 690 22.17 3.03 8.05
N ALA A 691 22.84 3.27 6.94
CA ALA A 691 24.27 2.96 6.72
C ALA A 691 25.13 4.23 6.67
N GLY A 692 24.56 5.38 6.99
CA GLY A 692 25.27 6.65 7.13
C GLY A 692 24.47 7.86 6.71
N ARG A 693 24.69 8.98 7.40
CA ARG A 693 24.06 10.28 7.19
C ARG A 693 25.07 11.29 6.68
N GLN A 694 24.71 12.08 5.68
CA GLN A 694 25.37 13.30 5.30
C GLN A 694 24.58 14.49 5.89
N SER A 695 25.24 15.35 6.62
CA SER A 695 24.58 16.49 7.23
C SER A 695 24.06 17.50 6.19
N ALA A 696 23.07 18.30 6.56
CA ALA A 696 22.55 19.37 5.72
C ALA A 696 23.67 20.37 5.31
N ALA A 697 24.61 20.65 6.22
CA ALA A 697 25.73 21.56 5.95
C ALA A 697 26.71 20.98 4.92
N GLU A 698 26.91 19.67 4.88
CA GLU A 698 27.72 18.99 3.86
C GLU A 698 27.01 18.97 2.52
N ALA A 699 25.70 18.67 2.49
CA ALA A 699 24.88 18.70 1.27
C ALA A 699 24.84 20.12 0.68
N ALA A 700 24.62 21.14 1.51
CA ALA A 700 24.53 22.53 1.07
C ALA A 700 25.80 23.07 0.43
N ARG A 701 26.99 22.58 0.82
CA ARG A 701 28.28 23.01 0.22
C ARG A 701 28.43 22.63 -1.25
N ASP A 702 27.75 21.52 -1.65
CA ASP A 702 27.93 20.91 -2.97
C ASP A 702 26.77 21.26 -3.94
N LEU A 703 25.78 22.04 -3.47
CA LEU A 703 24.65 22.50 -4.29
C LEU A 703 25.09 23.52 -5.35
N LYS A 704 24.65 23.31 -6.59
CA LYS A 704 24.90 24.18 -7.75
C LYS A 704 23.59 24.57 -8.43
N PRO A 705 23.51 25.65 -9.22
CA PRO A 705 22.35 25.97 -10.02
C PRO A 705 21.99 24.81 -10.98
N ALA A 706 20.75 24.34 -10.93
CA ALA A 706 20.27 23.28 -11.81
C ALA A 706 19.99 23.81 -13.23
N GLY A 707 20.61 23.20 -14.23
CA GLY A 707 20.47 23.66 -15.61
C GLY A 707 19.07 23.50 -16.20
N ASN A 708 18.26 22.58 -15.65
CA ASN A 708 16.96 22.18 -16.21
C ASN A 708 15.74 22.57 -15.35
N VAL A 709 15.95 23.16 -14.17
CA VAL A 709 14.87 23.55 -13.25
C VAL A 709 14.96 25.04 -12.98
N LYS A 710 13.91 25.78 -13.32
CA LYS A 710 13.85 27.21 -13.08
C LYS A 710 13.97 27.49 -11.57
N ASN A 711 15.05 28.18 -11.18
CA ASN A 711 15.45 28.49 -9.80
C ASN A 711 15.79 27.24 -8.94
N GLY A 712 16.02 26.05 -9.53
CA GLY A 712 16.42 24.86 -8.80
C GLY A 712 17.93 24.81 -8.55
N LEU A 713 18.32 24.16 -7.44
CA LEU A 713 19.70 23.78 -7.15
C LEU A 713 19.86 22.28 -7.37
N GLU A 714 21.03 21.85 -7.82
CA GLU A 714 21.33 20.42 -7.97
C GLU A 714 22.63 20.05 -7.25
N LEU A 715 22.69 18.82 -6.81
CA LEU A 715 23.84 18.17 -6.19
C LEU A 715 24.09 16.85 -6.93
N ASP A 716 25.30 16.71 -7.50
CA ASP A 716 25.80 15.40 -7.91
C ASP A 716 26.73 14.89 -6.79
N GLY A 717 26.30 13.79 -6.15
CA GLY A 717 26.96 13.25 -4.98
C GLY A 717 27.55 11.86 -5.25
N GLU A 718 28.55 11.52 -4.43
CA GLU A 718 29.15 10.19 -4.39
C GLU A 718 29.15 9.66 -2.96
N ARG A 719 28.85 8.36 -2.79
CA ARG A 719 28.86 7.67 -1.50
C ARG A 719 29.54 6.31 -1.63
N LYS A 720 30.52 6.08 -0.78
CA LYS A 720 31.07 4.73 -0.58
C LYS A 720 30.10 3.88 0.21
N VAL A 721 29.79 2.71 -0.30
CA VAL A 721 28.87 1.76 0.32
C VAL A 721 29.60 0.44 0.51
N LYS A 722 29.73 0.02 1.76
CA LYS A 722 30.19 -1.33 2.11
C LYS A 722 29.01 -2.28 1.92
N LEU A 723 29.19 -3.23 1.03
CA LEU A 723 28.13 -4.21 0.70
C LEU A 723 28.12 -5.36 1.69
N ASP A 724 26.94 -5.87 1.94
CA ASP A 724 26.71 -7.13 2.63
C ASP A 724 26.93 -8.30 1.65
N ASP A 725 27.33 -9.48 2.12
CA ASP A 725 27.30 -10.69 1.31
C ASP A 725 25.84 -11.01 0.93
N GLY A 726 25.60 -11.30 -0.34
CA GLY A 726 24.26 -11.56 -0.87
C GLY A 726 23.59 -10.33 -1.47
N VAL A 727 22.27 -10.23 -1.32
CA VAL A 727 21.49 -9.15 -1.90
C VAL A 727 21.62 -7.87 -1.08
N ASN A 728 21.90 -6.77 -1.76
CA ASN A 728 22.02 -5.43 -1.20
C ASN A 728 20.97 -4.51 -1.84
N ARG A 729 20.00 -4.06 -1.07
CA ARG A 729 19.02 -3.07 -1.46
C ARG A 729 19.45 -1.70 -0.96
N ILE A 730 19.64 -0.76 -1.86
CA ILE A 730 20.13 0.60 -1.55
C ILE A 730 19.05 1.62 -1.86
N GLU A 731 18.82 2.53 -0.92
CA GLU A 731 17.89 3.65 -0.99
C GLU A 731 18.53 4.88 -0.38
N LEU A 732 18.37 6.04 -0.99
CA LEU A 732 18.71 7.34 -0.41
C LEU A 732 17.45 8.06 0.03
N ARG A 733 17.49 8.65 1.22
CA ARG A 733 16.44 9.53 1.75
C ARG A 733 17.00 10.94 1.89
N VAL A 734 16.41 11.88 1.17
CA VAL A 734 16.82 13.30 1.17
C VAL A 734 15.76 14.09 1.88
N TYR A 735 16.09 14.63 3.04
CA TYR A 735 15.15 15.44 3.82
C TYR A 735 14.98 16.83 3.20
N ASP A 736 13.82 17.44 3.45
CA ASP A 736 13.63 18.88 3.22
C ASP A 736 14.51 19.68 4.20
N HIS A 737 14.67 20.97 3.94
CA HIS A 737 15.50 21.82 4.80
C HIS A 737 15.01 21.90 6.25
N ALA A 738 13.71 21.75 6.48
CA ALA A 738 13.08 21.76 7.80
C ALA A 738 13.08 20.38 8.47
N GLU A 739 13.60 19.36 7.80
CA GLU A 739 13.62 17.94 8.23
C GLU A 739 12.25 17.34 8.60
N LYS A 740 11.18 17.92 8.08
CA LYS A 740 9.80 17.47 8.34
C LYS A 740 9.41 16.26 7.49
N THR A 741 9.93 16.23 6.27
CA THR A 741 9.62 15.19 5.27
C THR A 741 10.88 14.83 4.49
N TYR A 742 10.83 13.73 3.74
CA TYR A 742 11.94 13.34 2.89
C TYR A 742 11.46 12.77 1.55
N ALA A 743 12.30 12.93 0.54
CA ALA A 743 12.19 12.23 -0.74
C ALA A 743 12.96 10.92 -0.69
N VAL A 744 12.52 9.95 -1.47
CA VAL A 744 13.16 8.63 -1.58
C VAL A 744 13.68 8.44 -3.00
N SER A 745 14.90 7.94 -3.15
CA SER A 745 15.45 7.58 -4.46
C SER A 745 14.74 6.35 -5.03
N ASN A 746 14.99 6.08 -6.33
CA ASN A 746 14.82 4.75 -6.87
C ASN A 746 15.61 3.73 -6.03
N THR A 747 14.98 2.61 -5.71
CA THR A 747 15.66 1.50 -5.03
C THR A 747 16.49 0.70 -6.02
N VAL A 748 17.76 0.47 -5.72
CA VAL A 748 18.67 -0.32 -6.54
C VAL A 748 19.10 -1.56 -5.77
N SER A 749 18.99 -2.72 -6.40
CA SER A 749 19.33 -4.00 -5.79
C SER A 749 20.56 -4.62 -6.47
N PHE A 750 21.57 -4.98 -5.66
CA PHE A 750 22.82 -5.58 -6.11
C PHE A 750 23.02 -6.95 -5.46
N LEU A 751 23.56 -7.91 -6.21
CA LEU A 751 24.10 -9.14 -5.62
C LEU A 751 25.60 -9.02 -5.49
N ALA A 752 26.12 -9.07 -4.26
CA ALA A 752 27.52 -9.20 -3.94
C ALA A 752 27.79 -10.65 -3.45
N PRO A 753 28.21 -11.57 -4.31
CA PRO A 753 28.51 -12.93 -3.89
C PRO A 753 29.68 -12.94 -2.90
N ALA A 754 29.55 -13.72 -1.83
CA ALA A 754 30.62 -13.90 -0.86
C ALA A 754 31.95 -14.33 -1.53
N LYS A 755 33.07 -13.87 -1.00
CA LYS A 755 34.39 -14.47 -1.34
C LYS A 755 34.34 -15.93 -0.94
N VAL A 756 34.40 -16.83 -1.91
CA VAL A 756 34.59 -18.24 -1.62
C VAL A 756 35.96 -18.38 -0.98
N ALA A 757 36.01 -18.44 0.36
CA ALA A 757 37.25 -18.77 1.07
C ALA A 757 37.60 -20.21 0.73
N ALA A 758 38.68 -20.42 0.01
CA ALA A 758 39.11 -21.72 -0.51
C ALA A 758 39.28 -22.81 0.56
N ASN A 759 39.17 -22.49 1.87
CA ASN A 759 39.43 -23.43 2.98
C ASN A 759 38.60 -23.18 4.26
N ALA A 760 37.52 -22.37 4.26
CA ALA A 760 36.75 -22.16 5.47
C ALA A 760 35.71 -23.28 5.70
N ARG A 761 36.11 -24.32 6.42
CA ARG A 761 35.17 -25.37 6.91
C ARG A 761 34.21 -24.88 8.01
N ASN A 762 34.44 -23.68 8.58
CA ASN A 762 33.48 -22.98 9.50
C ASN A 762 33.72 -21.47 9.41
N PRO A 763 32.69 -20.63 9.05
CA PRO A 763 32.79 -19.18 9.26
C PRO A 763 32.97 -18.92 10.76
N ALA A 764 33.92 -18.05 11.14
CA ALA A 764 34.09 -17.67 12.53
C ALA A 764 32.80 -17.07 13.05
N LEU A 765 32.34 -17.52 14.23
CA LEU A 765 31.13 -16.96 14.87
C LEU A 765 31.26 -15.43 15.01
N PRO A 766 30.15 -14.67 14.89
CA PRO A 766 30.16 -13.22 15.06
C PRO A 766 30.57 -12.82 16.48
N ARG A 767 30.97 -11.55 16.65
CA ARG A 767 31.11 -10.93 17.97
C ARG A 767 29.78 -10.29 18.38
N LEU A 768 29.58 -10.24 19.68
CA LEU A 768 28.47 -9.51 20.27
C LEU A 768 29.00 -8.25 20.98
N PHE A 769 28.42 -7.11 20.62
CA PHE A 769 28.64 -5.83 21.30
C PHE A 769 27.38 -5.47 22.08
N ILE A 770 27.54 -5.11 23.36
CA ILE A 770 26.45 -4.70 24.23
C ILE A 770 26.79 -3.33 24.81
N LEU A 771 25.91 -2.36 24.64
CA LEU A 771 25.87 -1.15 25.46
C LEU A 771 24.76 -1.32 26.48
N ALA A 772 25.08 -1.29 27.77
CA ALA A 772 24.11 -1.36 28.85
C ALA A 772 24.30 -0.15 29.76
N ALA A 773 23.32 0.74 29.81
CA ALA A 773 23.30 1.87 30.74
C ALA A 773 22.16 1.69 31.76
N GLY A 774 22.47 1.91 33.02
CA GLY A 774 21.51 1.84 34.12
C GLY A 774 21.74 2.97 35.13
N ILE A 775 20.69 3.71 35.50
CA ILE A 775 20.79 4.86 36.38
C ILE A 775 19.76 4.74 37.50
N ASP A 776 20.22 4.53 38.73
CA ASP A 776 19.43 4.58 39.95
C ASP A 776 19.54 5.95 40.65
N HIS A 777 20.72 6.60 40.56
CA HIS A 777 21.04 7.83 41.30
C HIS A 777 21.33 9.00 40.36
N TYR A 778 20.35 9.88 40.20
CA TYR A 778 20.45 11.12 39.43
C TYR A 778 20.97 12.26 40.28
N ARG A 779 21.55 13.31 39.67
CA ARG A 779 21.75 14.56 40.36
C ARG A 779 20.42 15.19 40.69
N ALA A 780 20.26 15.65 41.95
CA ALA A 780 19.02 16.26 42.42
C ALA A 780 18.54 17.39 41.49
N PRO A 781 17.22 17.58 41.26
CA PRO A 781 16.11 16.97 42.00
C PRO A 781 15.41 15.78 41.27
N ALA A 782 16.02 15.21 40.24
CA ALA A 782 15.38 14.07 39.57
C ALA A 782 15.17 12.89 40.55
N PRO A 783 14.01 12.21 40.54
CA PRO A 783 13.74 11.10 41.43
C PRO A 783 14.74 9.95 41.24
N ALA A 784 15.21 9.37 42.35
CA ALA A 784 16.02 8.15 42.28
C ALA A 784 15.15 6.95 41.91
N LEU A 785 15.76 5.98 41.24
CA LEU A 785 15.20 4.66 40.96
C LEU A 785 15.91 3.61 41.81
N ASP A 786 15.30 2.42 41.93
CA ASP A 786 15.85 1.38 42.83
C ASP A 786 16.48 0.21 42.04
N LEU A 787 16.12 -0.03 40.81
CA LEU A 787 16.42 -1.26 40.10
C LEU A 787 17.00 -1.09 38.68
N ALA A 788 17.14 0.11 38.15
CA ALA A 788 17.61 0.34 36.78
C ALA A 788 19.05 -0.19 36.55
N VAL A 789 19.93 0.02 37.51
CA VAL A 789 21.30 -0.55 37.49
C VAL A 789 21.24 -2.08 37.60
N THR A 790 20.38 -2.61 38.46
CA THR A 790 20.23 -4.06 38.67
C THR A 790 19.66 -4.74 37.42
N ASP A 791 18.68 -4.13 36.78
CA ASP A 791 18.09 -4.62 35.51
C ASP A 791 19.12 -4.68 34.40
N SER A 792 19.89 -3.61 34.20
CA SER A 792 20.99 -3.56 33.23
C SER A 792 22.05 -4.65 33.50
N LYS A 793 22.48 -4.84 34.73
CA LYS A 793 23.41 -5.90 35.12
C LYS A 793 22.85 -7.29 34.86
N SER A 794 21.58 -7.52 35.24
CA SER A 794 20.89 -8.79 35.04
C SER A 794 20.75 -9.14 33.55
N PHE A 795 20.48 -8.13 32.71
CA PHE A 795 20.43 -8.27 31.26
C PHE A 795 21.78 -8.74 30.70
N VAL A 796 22.88 -8.02 31.00
CA VAL A 796 24.22 -8.39 30.54
C VAL A 796 24.61 -9.78 31.00
N ALA A 797 24.37 -10.11 32.27
CA ALA A 797 24.67 -11.42 32.82
C ALA A 797 23.90 -12.56 32.12
N THR A 798 22.60 -12.36 31.85
CA THR A 798 21.76 -13.34 31.15
C THR A 798 22.18 -13.53 29.70
N ILE A 799 22.53 -12.44 29.00
CA ILE A 799 23.05 -12.53 27.63
C ILE A 799 24.38 -13.29 27.62
N ARG A 800 25.31 -12.99 28.52
CA ARG A 800 26.60 -13.70 28.58
C ARG A 800 26.43 -15.22 28.78
N GLN A 801 25.46 -15.64 29.58
CA GLN A 801 25.16 -17.08 29.80
C GLN A 801 24.63 -17.78 28.54
N GLY A 802 23.84 -17.07 27.70
CA GLY A 802 23.26 -17.64 26.47
C GLY A 802 24.05 -17.36 25.20
N ALA A 803 25.18 -16.63 25.30
CA ALA A 803 25.91 -16.14 24.12
C ALA A 803 26.96 -17.12 23.60
N GLU A 804 27.56 -17.94 24.48
CA GLU A 804 28.70 -18.77 24.15
C GLU A 804 28.56 -19.66 22.89
N PRO A 805 27.40 -20.29 22.65
CA PRO A 805 27.25 -21.08 21.43
C PRO A 805 27.04 -20.25 20.15
N LEU A 806 26.73 -18.95 20.27
CA LEU A 806 26.31 -18.08 19.16
C LEU A 806 27.40 -17.08 18.74
N PHE A 807 28.26 -16.69 19.70
CA PHE A 807 29.24 -15.63 19.53
C PHE A 807 30.59 -16.08 19.98
N ARG A 808 31.65 -15.71 19.25
CA ARG A 808 33.05 -15.99 19.64
C ARG A 808 33.58 -15.08 20.74
N GLU A 809 32.93 -13.94 20.97
CA GLU A 809 33.33 -12.90 21.90
C GLU A 809 32.14 -12.01 22.29
N VAL A 810 32.03 -11.61 23.54
CA VAL A 810 31.03 -10.69 24.06
C VAL A 810 31.74 -9.47 24.64
N ASN A 811 31.57 -8.33 23.97
CA ASN A 811 32.13 -7.04 24.35
C ASN A 811 31.03 -6.17 24.97
N ALA A 812 31.02 -6.07 26.30
CA ALA A 812 30.01 -5.27 27.00
C ALA A 812 30.60 -3.96 27.50
N TYR A 813 29.91 -2.87 27.19
CA TYR A 813 30.12 -1.51 27.65
C TYR A 813 29.05 -1.24 28.72
N GLU A 814 29.44 -1.31 29.97
CA GLU A 814 28.55 -1.24 31.10
C GLU A 814 28.71 0.13 31.77
N LEU A 815 27.71 0.98 31.71
CA LEU A 815 27.70 2.34 32.21
C LEU A 815 26.63 2.46 33.30
N TYR A 816 27.09 2.61 34.56
CA TYR A 816 26.17 2.65 35.70
C TYR A 816 26.33 3.95 36.44
N ASP A 817 25.18 4.57 36.85
CA ASP A 817 25.13 5.82 37.62
C ASP A 817 26.09 6.87 37.07
N GLU A 818 27.09 7.32 37.74
CA GLU A 818 28.01 8.39 37.35
C GLU A 818 28.72 8.17 36.01
N GLN A 819 28.73 6.93 35.46
CA GLN A 819 29.29 6.62 34.16
C GLN A 819 28.27 6.79 33.02
N ALA A 820 26.97 6.76 33.36
CA ALA A 820 25.89 6.83 32.38
C ALA A 820 25.55 8.31 32.02
N THR A 821 26.56 9.02 31.55
CA THR A 821 26.51 10.41 31.07
C THR A 821 26.30 10.42 29.53
N VAL A 822 25.89 11.56 28.96
CA VAL A 822 25.84 11.75 27.50
C VAL A 822 27.20 11.42 26.89
N ALA A 823 28.27 12.00 27.43
CA ALA A 823 29.63 11.76 26.94
C ALA A 823 30.08 10.30 27.10
N GLY A 824 29.63 9.61 28.16
CA GLY A 824 29.91 8.19 28.38
C GLY A 824 29.26 7.30 27.35
N ILE A 825 27.97 7.57 27.03
CA ILE A 825 27.21 6.85 26.03
C ILE A 825 27.76 7.07 24.63
N ASP A 826 28.04 8.36 24.25
CA ASP A 826 28.66 8.71 22.98
C ASP A 826 29.97 7.97 22.75
N LYS A 827 30.86 8.02 23.75
CA LYS A 827 32.15 7.33 23.71
C LYS A 827 32.02 5.83 23.52
N ALA A 828 31.09 5.19 24.23
CA ALA A 828 30.86 3.76 24.11
C ALA A 828 30.35 3.39 22.68
N LEU A 829 29.40 4.15 22.14
CA LEU A 829 28.87 3.95 20.79
C LEU A 829 29.93 4.20 19.71
N ASP A 830 30.74 5.25 19.82
CA ASP A 830 31.86 5.52 18.91
C ASP A 830 32.94 4.44 18.96
N ASP A 831 33.24 3.91 20.13
CA ASP A 831 34.18 2.82 20.27
C ASP A 831 33.64 1.50 19.65
N ILE A 832 32.35 1.21 19.82
CA ILE A 832 31.67 0.11 19.14
C ILE A 832 31.73 0.31 17.62
N ALA A 833 31.46 1.53 17.13
CA ALA A 833 31.47 1.83 15.71
C ALA A 833 32.85 1.57 15.05
N THR A 834 33.95 1.81 15.80
CA THR A 834 35.31 1.52 15.30
C THR A 834 35.64 0.02 15.28
N LYS A 835 35.01 -0.80 16.12
CA LYS A 835 35.33 -2.21 16.32
C LYS A 835 34.39 -3.18 15.62
N ALA A 836 33.08 -2.84 15.57
CA ALA A 836 32.05 -3.74 15.05
C ALA A 836 32.14 -3.89 13.53
N GLY A 837 32.18 -5.14 13.07
CA GLY A 837 32.09 -5.48 11.65
C GLY A 837 30.65 -5.80 11.20
N PRO A 838 30.44 -5.98 9.89
CA PRO A 838 29.09 -6.22 9.33
C PRO A 838 28.39 -7.46 9.87
N ASP A 839 29.11 -8.51 10.19
CA ASP A 839 28.52 -9.77 10.68
C ASP A 839 28.35 -9.81 12.19
N ASP A 840 28.90 -8.82 12.91
CA ASP A 840 28.75 -8.70 14.34
C ASP A 840 27.32 -8.27 14.72
N MET A 841 26.99 -8.38 15.99
CA MET A 841 25.69 -8.04 16.54
C MET A 841 25.78 -6.94 17.59
N LEU A 842 24.80 -6.04 17.60
CA LEU A 842 24.68 -4.97 18.57
C LEU A 842 23.41 -5.15 19.42
N LEU A 843 23.57 -5.10 20.76
CA LEU A 843 22.49 -4.93 21.70
C LEU A 843 22.68 -3.62 22.46
N VAL A 844 21.62 -2.84 22.60
CA VAL A 844 21.60 -1.63 23.41
C VAL A 844 20.51 -1.79 24.46
N TYR A 845 20.84 -1.63 25.76
CA TYR A 845 19.89 -1.66 26.86
C TYR A 845 20.02 -0.37 27.67
N LEU A 846 18.98 0.45 27.65
CA LEU A 846 18.91 1.70 28.40
C LEU A 846 17.84 1.57 29.49
N SER A 847 18.23 1.67 30.76
CA SER A 847 17.34 1.58 31.91
C SER A 847 17.47 2.81 32.79
N GLY A 848 16.36 3.50 33.05
CA GLY A 848 16.34 4.77 33.76
C GLY A 848 15.16 5.64 33.39
N HIS A 849 15.28 6.95 33.66
CA HIS A 849 14.28 7.90 33.19
C HIS A 849 14.40 8.13 31.69
N GLY A 850 13.27 8.14 31.02
CA GLY A 850 13.14 8.53 29.61
C GLY A 850 11.98 9.50 29.44
N GLU A 851 12.17 10.48 28.59
CA GLU A 851 11.16 11.50 28.32
C GLU A 851 11.00 11.75 26.82
N GLN A 852 9.87 12.32 26.46
CA GLN A 852 9.59 12.72 25.10
C GLN A 852 9.22 14.20 25.00
N VAL A 853 10.03 14.97 24.28
CA VAL A 853 9.79 16.37 23.98
C VAL A 853 9.64 16.54 22.48
N ASP A 854 8.53 17.14 22.03
CA ASP A 854 8.26 17.41 20.61
C ASP A 854 8.42 16.20 19.64
N ASN A 855 7.98 15.02 20.07
CA ASN A 855 8.15 13.73 19.37
C ASN A 855 9.58 13.18 19.29
N GLU A 856 10.51 13.78 20.00
CA GLU A 856 11.86 13.29 20.16
C GLU A 856 11.99 12.55 21.49
N TYR A 857 12.59 11.35 21.46
CA TYR A 857 12.91 10.57 22.66
C TYR A 857 14.22 11.08 23.28
N TYR A 858 14.25 11.18 24.60
CA TYR A 858 15.44 11.49 25.37
C TYR A 858 15.61 10.48 26.48
N PHE A 859 16.79 9.84 26.53
CA PHE A 859 17.23 9.15 27.72
C PHE A 859 17.84 10.18 28.66
N ILE A 860 17.37 10.24 29.90
CA ILE A 860 17.84 11.22 30.88
C ILE A 860 19.17 10.74 31.47
N PRO A 861 20.28 11.44 31.25
CA PRO A 861 21.59 11.04 31.74
C PRO A 861 21.76 11.34 33.23
N GLN A 862 22.73 10.72 33.87
CA GLN A 862 22.96 10.89 35.32
C GLN A 862 23.24 12.33 35.71
N GLU A 863 23.95 13.08 34.89
CA GLU A 863 24.31 14.48 35.14
C GLU A 863 23.19 15.50 34.91
N PHE A 864 22.01 15.06 34.51
CA PHE A 864 20.84 15.93 34.27
C PHE A 864 20.48 16.73 35.51
N VAL A 865 20.23 18.03 35.31
CA VAL A 865 19.87 18.99 36.36
C VAL A 865 18.69 19.85 35.91
N MET A 866 17.68 19.95 36.76
CA MET A 866 16.58 20.92 36.68
C MET A 866 16.39 21.67 37.98
N LYS A 867 15.59 22.72 38.00
CA LYS A 867 15.25 23.45 39.25
C LYS A 867 13.89 23.03 39.71
N ASP A 868 13.68 22.96 41.03
CA ASP A 868 12.37 22.67 41.63
C ASP A 868 11.27 23.68 41.29
N SER A 869 11.64 24.88 40.82
CA SER A 869 10.74 25.96 40.42
C SER A 869 10.46 26.01 38.92
N ASP A 870 11.00 25.09 38.14
CA ASP A 870 10.83 25.08 36.67
C ASP A 870 9.40 24.64 36.34
N ASP A 871 8.79 25.38 35.40
CA ASP A 871 7.52 24.97 34.79
C ASP A 871 7.76 23.91 33.71
N ASP A 872 6.68 23.28 33.20
CA ASP A 872 6.76 22.20 32.21
C ASP A 872 7.58 22.61 30.95
N ALA A 873 7.47 23.86 30.51
CA ALA A 873 8.21 24.34 29.34
C ALA A 873 9.72 24.49 29.63
N ALA A 874 10.08 24.87 30.86
CA ALA A 874 11.47 24.96 31.29
C ALA A 874 12.08 23.56 31.44
N ILE A 875 11.29 22.59 31.93
CA ILE A 875 11.67 21.17 32.06
C ILE A 875 11.88 20.59 30.66
N ASP A 876 10.92 20.75 29.74
CA ASP A 876 11.03 20.30 28.34
C ASP A 876 12.30 20.85 27.68
N LYS A 877 12.60 22.14 27.90
CA LYS A 877 13.81 22.78 27.40
C LYS A 877 15.09 22.19 28.02
N ALA A 878 15.07 21.90 29.30
CA ALA A 878 16.23 21.30 29.99
C ALA A 878 16.48 19.88 29.44
N ILE A 879 15.42 19.09 29.23
CA ILE A 879 15.50 17.75 28.65
C ILE A 879 16.08 17.83 27.21
N ALA A 880 15.53 18.72 26.38
CA ALA A 880 16.01 18.89 25.00
C ALA A 880 17.49 19.34 24.93
N THR A 881 18.00 19.98 25.97
CA THR A 881 19.37 20.51 25.99
C THR A 881 20.37 19.56 26.62
N GLN A 882 19.97 18.78 27.64
CA GLN A 882 20.85 17.95 28.46
C GLN A 882 20.63 16.44 28.24
N GLY A 883 19.49 16.02 27.71
CA GLY A 883 19.16 14.63 27.50
C GLY A 883 19.94 14.00 26.33
N PHE A 884 20.16 12.70 26.39
CA PHE A 884 20.68 11.92 25.27
C PHE A 884 19.55 11.65 24.28
N SER A 885 19.55 12.37 23.14
CA SER A 885 18.44 12.35 22.19
C SER A 885 18.42 11.06 21.34
N GLY A 886 17.22 10.69 20.86
CA GLY A 886 17.05 9.63 19.87
C GLY A 886 17.77 9.95 18.54
N GLU A 887 17.89 11.24 18.17
CA GLU A 887 18.64 11.65 16.99
C GLU A 887 20.14 11.39 17.15
N ASN A 888 20.73 11.65 18.33
CA ASN A 888 22.11 11.25 18.65
C ASN A 888 22.27 9.74 18.53
N LEU A 889 21.34 8.98 19.11
CA LEU A 889 21.35 7.52 19.02
C LEU A 889 21.32 7.04 17.57
N VAL A 890 20.40 7.57 16.74
CA VAL A 890 20.31 7.22 15.30
C VAL A 890 21.61 7.54 14.55
N THR A 891 22.21 8.69 14.85
CA THR A 891 23.48 9.11 14.25
C THR A 891 24.62 8.13 14.56
N HIS A 892 24.75 7.69 15.81
CA HIS A 892 25.74 6.66 16.19
C HIS A 892 25.44 5.30 15.60
N LEU A 893 24.17 4.88 15.61
CA LEU A 893 23.74 3.60 15.01
C LEU A 893 24.06 3.54 13.51
N GLY A 894 23.96 4.66 12.80
CA GLY A 894 24.34 4.76 11.38
C GLY A 894 25.84 4.56 11.13
N LYS A 895 26.72 4.84 12.11
CA LYS A 895 28.17 4.59 12.02
C LYS A 895 28.54 3.12 12.29
N ILE A 896 27.70 2.37 13.02
CA ILE A 896 27.98 1.00 13.46
C ILE A 896 27.65 0.02 12.32
N ALA A 897 28.68 -0.68 11.84
CA ALA A 897 28.59 -1.59 10.69
C ALA A 897 27.77 -2.86 10.95
N ALA A 898 27.56 -3.26 12.21
CA ALA A 898 26.81 -4.47 12.57
C ALA A 898 25.42 -4.49 11.92
N LYS A 899 25.10 -5.56 11.16
CA LYS A 899 23.81 -5.72 10.46
C LYS A 899 22.63 -5.96 11.40
N ASN A 900 22.90 -6.72 12.47
CA ASN A 900 21.91 -7.13 13.44
C ASN A 900 21.99 -6.20 14.66
N GLY A 901 20.89 -5.52 14.96
CA GLY A 901 20.84 -4.63 16.12
C GLY A 901 19.49 -4.64 16.79
N PHE A 902 19.46 -4.74 18.12
CA PHE A 902 18.26 -4.73 18.92
C PHE A 902 18.43 -3.80 20.12
N LEU A 903 17.48 -2.88 20.27
CA LEU A 903 17.45 -1.87 21.33
C LEU A 903 16.37 -2.21 22.34
N PHE A 904 16.69 -2.12 23.60
CA PHE A 904 15.78 -2.30 24.74
C PHE A 904 15.73 -0.97 25.48
N LEU A 905 14.57 -0.32 25.48
CA LEU A 905 14.34 0.94 26.16
C LEU A 905 13.49 0.65 27.42
N ASP A 906 14.17 0.40 28.52
CA ASP A 906 13.56 0.14 29.83
C ASP A 906 13.40 1.46 30.59
N THR A 907 12.58 2.34 30.02
CA THR A 907 12.37 3.69 30.53
C THR A 907 10.89 3.97 30.70
N CYS A 908 10.54 4.78 31.69
CA CYS A 908 9.20 5.31 31.89
C CYS A 908 9.00 6.56 31.05
N HIS A 909 7.79 6.78 30.56
CA HIS A 909 7.37 8.08 30.05
C HIS A 909 6.65 8.79 31.18
N ALA A 910 7.38 9.51 32.05
CA ALA A 910 6.81 10.16 33.20
C ALA A 910 5.96 11.37 32.79
N GLY A 911 4.66 11.29 33.04
CA GLY A 911 3.83 12.45 33.36
C GLY A 911 3.16 13.23 32.22
N ALA A 912 3.38 13.02 30.94
CA ALA A 912 2.71 13.78 29.87
C ALA A 912 1.88 12.91 28.93
N ILE A 913 0.77 13.44 28.42
CA ILE A 913 -0.17 12.83 27.46
C ILE A 913 0.49 12.60 26.09
N ARG A 914 1.75 12.20 26.02
CA ARG A 914 2.51 12.06 24.77
C ARG A 914 2.83 10.58 24.53
N LEU A 915 2.81 10.21 23.29
CA LEU A 915 2.83 8.82 22.83
C LEU A 915 4.23 8.41 22.40
N ASP A 916 4.43 7.14 22.37
CA ASP A 916 5.47 6.28 21.82
C ASP A 916 5.95 6.65 20.37
N THR A 917 6.05 7.95 20.11
CA THR A 917 6.47 8.47 18.79
C THR A 917 7.98 8.52 18.68
N GLY A 918 8.70 8.82 19.76
CA GLY A 918 10.15 8.87 19.78
C GLY A 918 10.82 7.54 19.45
N PRO A 919 10.52 6.44 20.19
CA PRO A 919 11.04 5.11 19.86
C PRO A 919 10.65 4.64 18.47
N ALA A 920 9.42 4.90 18.02
CA ALA A 920 8.99 4.56 16.68
C ALA A 920 9.77 5.34 15.60
N ARG A 921 10.14 6.58 15.88
CA ARG A 921 11.03 7.39 15.02
C ARG A 921 12.44 6.80 14.97
N ILE A 922 13.03 6.44 16.11
CA ILE A 922 14.35 5.79 16.14
C ILE A 922 14.34 4.50 15.30
N ASN A 923 13.30 3.67 15.41
CA ASN A 923 13.14 2.49 14.57
C ASN A 923 13.10 2.84 13.08
N GLN A 924 12.27 3.83 12.68
CA GLN A 924 12.10 4.24 11.30
C GLN A 924 13.38 4.83 10.67
N GLU A 925 14.16 5.57 11.47
CA GLU A 925 15.36 6.26 10.99
C GLU A 925 16.62 5.41 11.08
N SER A 926 16.70 4.47 12.02
CA SER A 926 17.86 3.59 12.17
C SER A 926 17.72 2.23 11.48
N GLY A 927 16.47 1.78 11.26
CA GLY A 927 16.18 0.43 10.81
C GLY A 927 16.48 -0.66 11.83
N ARG A 928 16.64 -0.31 13.13
CA ARG A 928 16.92 -1.26 14.20
C ARG A 928 15.62 -1.69 14.89
N TYR A 929 15.62 -2.93 15.43
CA TYR A 929 14.51 -3.43 16.23
C TYR A 929 14.52 -2.74 17.59
N ILE A 930 13.35 -2.35 18.08
CA ILE A 930 13.21 -1.66 19.36
C ILE A 930 12.11 -2.31 20.19
N LEU A 931 12.43 -2.59 21.43
CA LEU A 931 11.49 -3.06 22.45
C LEU A 931 11.41 -2.02 23.55
N VAL A 932 10.21 -1.54 23.85
CA VAL A 932 9.95 -0.45 24.79
C VAL A 932 9.18 -0.98 25.99
N ALA A 933 9.57 -0.59 27.20
CA ALA A 933 9.02 -1.11 28.44
C ALA A 933 7.56 -0.70 28.69
N SER A 934 7.17 0.50 28.28
CA SER A 934 5.82 1.00 28.51
C SER A 934 5.25 1.74 27.29
N GLN A 935 3.95 1.63 27.10
CA GLN A 935 3.18 2.39 26.12
C GLN A 935 2.40 3.52 26.78
N ARG A 936 2.28 4.66 26.11
CA ARG A 936 1.45 5.79 26.52
C ARG A 936 1.87 6.41 27.87
N ILE A 937 0.86 6.87 28.62
CA ILE A 937 0.93 7.45 29.97
C ILE A 937 1.16 6.41 31.07
N GLN A 938 1.61 5.22 30.73
CA GLN A 938 1.87 4.16 31.69
C GLN A 938 3.28 4.32 32.24
N SER A 939 3.41 4.44 33.56
CA SER A 939 4.71 4.27 34.19
C SER A 939 5.09 2.80 34.17
N ALA A 940 6.38 2.50 34.03
CA ALA A 940 6.86 1.14 34.23
C ALA A 940 6.74 0.78 35.70
N LEU A 941 6.35 -0.45 36.00
CA LEU A 941 6.33 -0.95 37.37
C LEU A 941 7.77 -1.32 37.78
N ASP A 942 8.32 -0.59 38.71
CA ASP A 942 9.74 -0.66 39.12
C ASP A 942 10.14 -2.00 39.68
N SER A 943 9.22 -2.74 40.30
CA SER A 943 9.57 -4.05 40.86
C SER A 943 8.48 -5.09 40.65
N TYR A 944 8.86 -6.21 40.03
CA TYR A 944 7.98 -7.37 39.90
C TYR A 944 8.25 -8.42 41.00
N ASP A 945 9.51 -8.82 41.17
CA ASP A 945 9.93 -9.90 42.03
C ASP A 945 10.83 -9.42 43.20
N GLY A 946 10.97 -8.13 43.41
CA GLY A 946 11.88 -7.51 44.37
C GLY A 946 13.32 -7.41 43.92
N LYS A 947 13.62 -7.81 42.67
CA LYS A 947 14.95 -7.79 42.05
C LYS A 947 14.99 -7.14 40.71
N ASN A 948 13.90 -7.24 39.93
CA ASN A 948 13.80 -6.68 38.58
C ASN A 948 12.47 -6.00 38.40
N GLY A 949 12.45 -4.98 37.55
CA GLY A 949 11.26 -4.37 37.00
C GLY A 949 10.46 -5.35 36.15
N VAL A 950 9.19 -5.04 35.85
CA VAL A 950 8.30 -5.92 35.06
C VAL A 950 8.86 -6.20 33.68
N PHE A 951 9.36 -5.16 33.03
CA PHE A 951 9.92 -5.28 31.67
C PHE A 951 11.21 -6.11 31.67
N ALA A 952 12.17 -5.75 32.50
CA ALA A 952 13.40 -6.51 32.67
C ALA A 952 13.13 -7.97 33.00
N TYR A 953 12.19 -8.26 33.94
CA TYR A 953 11.80 -9.62 34.27
C TYR A 953 11.29 -10.39 33.05
N ALA A 954 10.41 -9.79 32.24
CA ALA A 954 9.87 -10.42 31.02
C ALA A 954 10.97 -10.68 29.97
N VAL A 955 11.89 -9.73 29.78
CA VAL A 955 13.05 -9.88 28.87
C VAL A 955 13.94 -11.03 29.35
N LEU A 956 14.31 -11.07 30.63
CA LEU A 956 15.15 -12.12 31.22
C LEU A 956 14.48 -13.50 31.14
N GLU A 957 13.17 -13.58 31.41
CA GLU A 957 12.40 -14.82 31.28
C GLU A 957 12.39 -15.33 29.84
N GLY A 958 12.21 -14.41 28.87
CA GLY A 958 12.26 -14.71 27.43
C GLY A 958 13.62 -15.22 26.98
N LEU A 959 14.71 -14.51 27.36
CA LEU A 959 16.10 -14.89 27.08
C LEU A 959 16.49 -16.24 27.68
N LYS A 960 15.96 -16.59 28.82
CA LYS A 960 16.13 -17.91 29.46
C LYS A 960 15.33 -19.03 28.78
N GLY A 961 14.71 -18.75 27.64
CA GLY A 961 14.11 -19.74 26.73
C GLY A 961 12.60 -19.78 26.69
N LYS A 962 11.88 -18.98 27.48
CA LYS A 962 10.41 -18.91 27.45
C LYS A 962 9.87 -18.33 26.12
N ALA A 963 10.67 -17.52 25.43
CA ALA A 963 10.33 -16.98 24.13
C ALA A 963 10.54 -17.95 22.95
N ARG A 964 11.15 -19.13 23.17
CA ARG A 964 11.43 -20.09 22.10
C ARG A 964 10.15 -20.69 21.52
N GLN A 965 10.04 -20.78 20.21
CA GLN A 965 9.00 -21.56 19.54
C GLN A 965 9.25 -23.07 19.61
N SER A 966 10.52 -23.48 19.73
CA SER A 966 10.95 -24.87 19.86
C SER A 966 12.17 -24.98 20.75
N PRO A 967 12.28 -26.00 21.61
CA PRO A 967 13.46 -26.22 22.46
C PRO A 967 14.78 -26.33 21.70
N SER A 968 14.75 -26.74 20.43
CA SER A 968 15.93 -26.93 19.60
C SER A 968 16.46 -25.65 18.92
N ARG A 969 15.73 -24.53 19.02
CA ARG A 969 16.12 -23.25 18.41
C ARG A 969 16.64 -22.26 19.46
N PRO A 970 17.60 -21.40 19.12
CA PRO A 970 17.94 -20.27 19.96
C PRO A 970 16.77 -19.28 20.06
N VAL A 971 16.80 -18.42 21.05
CA VAL A 971 15.90 -17.28 21.17
C VAL A 971 16.31 -16.26 20.11
N ASP A 972 15.42 -15.92 19.20
CA ASP A 972 15.66 -14.88 18.20
C ASP A 972 14.97 -13.55 18.58
N ASN A 973 15.33 -12.47 17.84
CA ASN A 973 14.82 -11.12 18.07
C ASN A 973 13.30 -11.02 17.93
N ILE A 974 12.70 -11.73 16.98
CA ILE A 974 11.27 -11.66 16.68
C ILE A 974 10.47 -12.38 17.76
N ASP A 975 10.88 -13.60 18.10
CA ASP A 975 10.21 -14.39 19.13
C ASP A 975 10.33 -13.71 20.51
N LEU A 976 11.49 -13.13 20.83
CA LEU A 976 11.70 -12.36 22.05
C LEU A 976 10.81 -11.11 22.07
N GLY A 977 10.80 -10.34 20.99
CA GLY A 977 10.02 -9.10 20.92
C GLY A 977 8.53 -9.32 21.17
N PHE A 978 7.92 -10.28 20.46
CA PHE A 978 6.50 -10.62 20.65
C PHE A 978 6.22 -11.22 22.02
N TYR A 979 7.11 -12.11 22.51
CA TYR A 979 6.96 -12.69 23.84
C TYR A 979 6.90 -11.61 24.91
N VAL A 980 7.84 -10.66 24.90
CA VAL A 980 7.91 -9.60 25.93
C VAL A 980 6.72 -8.66 25.82
N ALA A 981 6.33 -8.28 24.60
CA ALA A 981 5.18 -7.41 24.38
C ALA A 981 3.90 -7.99 25.00
N ASP A 982 3.65 -9.28 24.85
CA ASP A 982 2.50 -9.96 25.46
C ASP A 982 2.70 -10.18 26.98
N ARG A 983 3.91 -10.52 27.40
CA ARG A 983 4.21 -10.96 28.75
C ARG A 983 4.16 -9.83 29.76
N VAL A 984 4.65 -8.63 29.41
CA VAL A 984 4.61 -7.45 30.29
C VAL A 984 3.19 -7.13 30.72
N ALA A 985 2.23 -7.12 29.78
CA ALA A 985 0.83 -6.86 30.13
C ALA A 985 0.23 -7.92 31.07
N GLN A 986 0.61 -9.20 30.89
CA GLN A 986 0.17 -10.28 31.79
C GLN A 986 0.74 -10.13 33.19
N LEU A 987 2.04 -9.81 33.33
CA LEU A 987 2.73 -9.67 34.59
C LEU A 987 2.24 -8.46 35.38
N ALA A 988 2.09 -7.31 34.68
CA ALA A 988 1.56 -6.08 35.31
C ALA A 988 0.15 -6.30 35.87
N LYS A 989 -0.73 -6.96 35.10
CA LYS A 989 -2.07 -7.30 35.55
C LYS A 989 -2.11 -8.16 36.83
N GLN A 990 -1.13 -9.06 37.02
CA GLN A 990 -1.01 -9.86 38.25
C GLN A 990 -0.71 -8.99 39.48
N LYS A 991 -0.17 -7.79 39.26
CA LYS A 991 0.11 -6.79 40.29
C LYS A 991 -0.98 -5.71 40.36
N ASN A 992 -2.13 -5.90 39.70
CA ASN A 992 -3.19 -4.89 39.54
C ASN A 992 -2.70 -3.57 38.96
N TYR A 993 -1.75 -3.64 38.01
CA TYR A 993 -1.14 -2.50 37.37
C TYR A 993 -1.38 -2.59 35.84
N GLU A 994 -1.50 -1.44 35.19
CA GLU A 994 -1.61 -1.38 33.72
C GLU A 994 -0.27 -0.95 33.10
N GLN A 995 0.41 -1.90 32.48
CA GLN A 995 1.61 -1.66 31.68
C GLN A 995 1.56 -2.52 30.45
N SER A 996 1.91 -1.95 29.31
CA SER A 996 2.00 -2.65 28.03
C SER A 996 3.32 -2.29 27.35
N SER A 997 4.06 -3.28 26.94
CA SER A 997 5.27 -3.11 26.14
C SER A 997 4.93 -3.05 24.65
N SER A 998 5.80 -2.44 23.85
CA SER A 998 5.67 -2.44 22.39
C SER A 998 6.95 -2.91 21.70
N PHE A 999 6.78 -3.62 20.58
CA PHE A 999 7.86 -4.10 19.74
C PHE A 999 7.80 -3.44 18.37
N LYS A 1000 8.78 -2.58 18.04
CA LYS A 1000 8.85 -1.83 16.79
C LYS A 1000 9.72 -2.55 15.77
N ILE A 1001 9.16 -2.76 14.60
CA ILE A 1001 9.79 -3.44 13.45
C ILE A 1001 9.75 -2.50 12.25
N SER A 1002 10.87 -2.32 11.56
CA SER A 1002 10.96 -1.37 10.44
C SER A 1002 10.52 -1.93 9.09
N ALA A 1003 10.58 -3.24 8.89
CA ALA A 1003 10.32 -3.91 7.62
C ALA A 1003 9.31 -5.04 7.73
N GLU A 1004 8.58 -5.29 6.64
CA GLU A 1004 7.58 -6.36 6.51
C GLU A 1004 8.20 -7.76 6.62
N ASP A 1005 9.39 -7.94 6.02
CA ASP A 1005 10.18 -9.17 6.09
C ASP A 1005 11.25 -9.04 7.19
N ALA A 1006 10.79 -8.95 8.45
CA ALA A 1006 11.67 -8.79 9.61
C ALA A 1006 12.72 -9.90 9.67
N ARG A 1007 13.98 -9.51 9.54
CA ARG A 1007 15.13 -10.42 9.59
C ARG A 1007 15.25 -11.06 10.97
N ARG A 1008 15.20 -12.39 11.02
CA ARG A 1008 15.43 -13.15 12.24
C ARG A 1008 16.92 -13.36 12.48
N PHE A 1009 17.35 -13.14 13.70
CA PHE A 1009 18.73 -13.44 14.14
C PHE A 1009 18.73 -13.92 15.59
N PRO A 1010 19.59 -14.88 15.95
CA PRO A 1010 19.65 -15.42 17.29
C PRO A 1010 20.26 -14.41 18.27
N ILE A 1011 19.70 -14.31 19.47
CA ILE A 1011 20.16 -13.45 20.57
C ILE A 1011 20.78 -14.28 21.69
N ALA A 1012 20.13 -15.38 22.07
CA ALA A 1012 20.58 -16.24 23.13
C ALA A 1012 20.26 -17.71 22.85
N ALA A 1013 21.14 -18.58 23.24
CA ALA A 1013 20.96 -20.03 23.24
C ALA A 1013 20.94 -20.54 24.68
N PRO A 1014 19.83 -20.39 25.41
CA PRO A 1014 19.77 -20.91 26.77
C PRO A 1014 19.85 -22.43 26.79
N PRO A 1015 20.35 -23.03 27.87
CA PRO A 1015 20.55 -24.47 28.00
C PRO A 1015 19.29 -25.31 27.83
#